data_d34b0653a443f200b1bf8502e91196c5
#
_entry.id   d34b0653a443f200b1bf8502e91196c5
#
_cell.length_a   1.000
_cell.length_b   1.000
_cell.length_c   1.000
_cell.angle_alpha   90.00
_cell.angle_beta   90.00
_cell.angle_gamma   90.00
#
_symmetry.space_group_name_H-M   'P 1'
#
loop_
_entity.id
_entity.type
_entity.pdbx_description
1 polymer ?
#
loop_
_entity_poly.entity_id
_entity_poly.type
_entity_poly.pdbx_seq_one_letter_code
_entity_poly.pdbx_strand_id
1 'polypeptide(L)'
;MASISSLMSSGSSSSIYGSRNSNIISGLASGMDTEAMIEGIVQGYQQKITQLGQDRTMLQWQQSAYQSISDKLVEFSRKYMSYNSPATNLFSASFFNNAILTSANGTHAGLVSATGKSSSTIVLNSVAQLAEAARYTHDASGLGTVGKGQPVDLSEAKSVSAVSGSLSLKYGNKEITLDFGELDLLNAKDGTKLDPAKFQDALNEKLKEQKITTSSGDQVSADTLIDVKVDSNGTVTLSDKKGAGNNVHFSGVTGNLDKLITTDSGTSSFKLDTNMDVVDNSSTVAEYLLGKSFTVTLNGQTKTFTLGDPKTNAVPQNNEDIKKLLEKELDNAFGKDKINVTLVPDADGKESFSFSVSNGDTFRITSPVGEVLGLGENGVTSYVDTGKTLGDLLGKDLGGSDGWAKGVGQPHEVKDADGNISYVDNEGNAVDKDNYRLDKDGKRFKELTINGVTIGQYNEDTALETVLNDINSNTEAGVSVSFSKTTNQFVFTAKETGEGGRIDIGAGLGETLFGQIDYKDDGSTILGDTQKSSYTAGKDAIFHATINGKNMALSRSSNTFDLDGMSITLNGTFNKGSATDTPILSSQLKGLDPDKDTTIFDLNGDDVTFSSKTDTDKIIDVVKTMVEDYNAIVSEVKKAYSDMPLEKSDGSRYKPLTDEDKADMTESEIKAYEEKAKTGILFMDRDLSSLYSALRSAVAPGGSDGSFLRSIGIKTSYEDGLTTLSLDENALREALEQNPDQVKDAFTKSKENGAASDGLMASIQKVTDRYAATTGATKGILIEKAGSKYSPSAALNNTLLEQMKDIDKQVDKWQAKMSDKVDYYTNKFTQLEMLIAQMNSQSSSLAGMMGGY
;
A
#
# COMPACT_ATOMS: atom_id res chain seq x y z
N MET A 1 0.40 15.96 17.62
CA MET A 1 0.41 16.14 19.09
C MET A 1 1.80 15.77 19.56
N ALA A 2 2.57 16.72 20.07
CA ALA A 2 3.89 16.43 20.64
C ALA A 2 3.70 15.51 21.85
N SER A 3 4.33 14.34 21.83
CA SER A 3 4.29 13.41 22.94
C SER A 3 4.99 14.01 24.15
N ILE A 4 4.51 13.73 25.37
CA ILE A 4 5.16 14.15 26.62
C ILE A 4 6.61 13.66 26.68
N SER A 5 6.94 12.54 26.02
CA SER A 5 8.32 12.08 25.86
C SER A 5 9.24 13.09 25.15
N SER A 6 8.74 13.95 24.26
CA SER A 6 9.54 15.00 23.65
C SER A 6 9.76 16.23 24.56
N LEU A 7 8.91 16.39 25.58
CA LEU A 7 9.06 17.44 26.63
C LEU A 7 9.90 16.92 27.81
N MET A 8 9.97 15.63 28.02
CA MET A 8 10.77 14.97 29.06
C MET A 8 12.17 14.55 28.58
N SER A 9 12.40 14.42 27.27
CA SER A 9 13.74 14.10 26.70
C SER A 9 14.72 15.28 26.67
N SER A 10 14.33 16.44 27.19
CA SER A 10 15.26 17.55 27.47
C SER A 10 15.88 17.52 28.89
N GLY A 11 15.69 16.42 29.61
CA GLY A 11 16.23 16.19 30.94
C GLY A 11 17.54 15.41 30.99
N SER A 12 18.50 15.68 30.12
CA SER A 12 19.89 15.53 30.52
C SER A 12 20.17 16.68 31.49
N SER A 13 20.83 16.45 32.61
CA SER A 13 21.27 17.37 33.68
C SER A 13 21.86 18.73 33.25
N SER A 14 21.29 19.34 32.24
CA SER A 14 21.44 20.75 31.93
C SER A 14 20.37 21.47 32.69
N SER A 15 20.83 22.27 33.70
CA SER A 15 20.02 23.10 34.55
C SER A 15 18.77 23.62 33.82
N ILE A 16 17.62 23.61 34.53
CA ILE A 16 16.35 24.23 34.13
C ILE A 16 16.55 25.69 33.59
N TYR A 17 17.72 26.21 33.69
CA TYR A 17 18.18 27.57 33.35
C TYR A 17 18.84 27.71 31.96
N GLY A 18 19.11 26.62 31.21
CA GLY A 18 19.95 26.69 30.00
C GLY A 18 19.33 27.37 28.78
N SER A 19 18.07 27.78 28.83
CA SER A 19 17.37 28.28 27.62
C SER A 19 16.69 29.67 27.74
N ARG A 20 16.59 30.29 28.90
CA ARG A 20 15.77 31.52 29.00
C ARG A 20 16.43 32.79 29.54
N ASN A 21 17.58 32.73 30.22
CA ASN A 21 18.24 33.99 30.68
C ASN A 21 19.76 33.84 30.79
N SER A 22 20.48 34.36 29.80
CA SER A 22 21.95 34.54 29.83
C SER A 22 22.42 35.59 30.83
N ASN A 23 21.57 36.12 31.71
CA ASN A 23 21.88 37.21 32.68
C ASN A 23 21.77 36.80 34.15
N ILE A 24 21.78 35.49 34.46
CA ILE A 24 21.80 35.07 35.88
C ILE A 24 23.24 35.06 36.36
N ILE A 25 23.59 36.05 37.13
CA ILE A 25 24.85 36.12 37.90
C ILE A 25 24.61 35.28 39.16
N SER A 26 24.77 33.94 39.11
CA SER A 26 24.62 33.08 40.27
C SER A 26 25.82 33.20 41.20
N GLY A 27 25.61 33.55 42.45
CA GLY A 27 26.57 33.47 43.53
C GLY A 27 27.81 34.38 43.46
N LEU A 28 27.90 35.26 42.44
CA LEU A 28 29.12 36.04 42.19
C LEU A 28 29.43 37.05 43.28
N ALA A 29 28.42 37.59 43.95
CA ALA A 29 28.58 38.57 45.03
C ALA A 29 28.38 37.98 46.42
N SER A 30 27.50 36.97 46.55
CA SER A 30 27.14 36.33 47.84
C SER A 30 27.89 35.04 48.13
N GLY A 31 28.39 34.34 47.10
CA GLY A 31 28.95 32.98 47.22
C GLY A 31 27.88 31.90 47.48
N MET A 32 26.57 32.24 47.35
CA MET A 32 25.46 31.30 47.57
C MET A 32 25.13 30.55 46.27
N ASP A 33 24.91 29.26 46.32
CA ASP A 33 24.38 28.46 45.21
C ASP A 33 22.87 28.72 45.10
N THR A 34 22.53 29.76 44.36
CA THR A 34 21.10 30.15 44.17
C THR A 34 20.37 29.19 43.29
N GLU A 35 21.06 28.44 42.45
CA GLU A 35 20.50 27.40 41.59
C GLU A 35 20.04 26.22 42.44
N ALA A 36 20.90 25.67 43.29
CA ALA A 36 20.54 24.60 44.20
C ALA A 36 19.42 24.98 45.18
N MET A 37 19.36 26.25 45.59
CA MET A 37 18.28 26.75 46.42
C MET A 37 16.92 26.78 45.71
N ILE A 38 16.88 27.20 44.44
CA ILE A 38 15.64 27.24 43.66
C ILE A 38 15.22 25.81 43.36
N GLU A 39 16.16 24.93 42.99
CA GLU A 39 15.91 23.50 42.76
C GLU A 39 15.26 22.86 44.00
N GLY A 40 15.79 23.09 45.18
CA GLY A 40 15.19 22.61 46.44
C GLY A 40 13.78 23.12 46.68
N ILE A 41 13.49 24.39 46.32
CA ILE A 41 12.15 25.01 46.47
C ILE A 41 11.13 24.38 45.50
N VAL A 42 11.54 24.04 44.27
CA VAL A 42 10.63 23.50 43.25
C VAL A 42 10.58 21.97 43.25
N GLN A 43 11.40 21.28 44.01
CA GLN A 43 11.46 19.82 44.09
C GLN A 43 10.08 19.18 44.32
N GLY A 44 9.25 19.80 45.21
CA GLY A 44 7.89 19.28 45.45
C GLY A 44 6.96 19.36 44.24
N TYR A 45 7.13 20.35 43.37
CA TYR A 45 6.40 20.46 42.11
C TYR A 45 6.88 19.40 41.11
N GLN A 46 8.19 19.19 41.03
CA GLN A 46 8.80 18.21 40.16
C GLN A 46 8.38 16.77 40.53
N GLN A 47 8.43 16.45 41.84
CA GLN A 47 7.92 15.16 42.34
C GLN A 47 6.45 14.90 41.96
N LYS A 48 5.60 15.97 42.04
CA LYS A 48 4.19 15.83 41.64
C LYS A 48 4.01 15.63 40.14
N ILE A 49 4.80 16.28 39.29
CA ILE A 49 4.81 16.10 37.83
C ILE A 49 5.28 14.68 37.49
N THR A 50 6.37 14.24 38.12
CA THR A 50 6.90 12.88 37.95
C THR A 50 5.87 11.80 38.32
N GLN A 51 5.18 11.99 39.47
CA GLN A 51 4.12 11.07 39.90
C GLN A 51 2.97 11.01 38.88
N LEU A 52 2.51 12.15 38.36
CA LEU A 52 1.47 12.21 37.35
C LEU A 52 1.93 11.52 36.03
N GLY A 53 3.21 11.69 35.67
CA GLY A 53 3.81 10.98 34.53
C GLY A 53 3.81 9.45 34.70
N GLN A 54 4.15 8.97 35.90
CA GLN A 54 4.06 7.55 36.24
C GLN A 54 2.62 7.03 36.21
N ASP A 55 1.66 7.79 36.75
CA ASP A 55 0.23 7.45 36.71
C ASP A 55 -0.30 7.36 35.27
N ARG A 56 0.10 8.30 34.41
CA ARG A 56 -0.21 8.29 32.99
C ARG A 56 0.34 7.06 32.27
N THR A 57 1.61 6.73 32.50
CA THR A 57 2.26 5.54 31.94
C THR A 57 1.55 4.26 32.38
N MET A 58 1.11 4.22 33.63
CA MET A 58 0.33 3.09 34.17
C MET A 58 -1.01 2.95 33.43
N LEU A 59 -1.74 4.04 33.19
CA LEU A 59 -2.97 4.02 32.38
C LEU A 59 -2.70 3.57 30.93
N GLN A 60 -1.58 3.97 30.34
CA GLN A 60 -1.18 3.53 29.01
C GLN A 60 -0.90 2.03 28.95
N TRP A 61 -0.24 1.46 29.96
CA TRP A 61 -0.02 0.02 30.07
C TRP A 61 -1.33 -0.74 30.29
N GLN A 62 -2.25 -0.21 31.12
CA GLN A 62 -3.60 -0.76 31.30
C GLN A 62 -4.37 -0.77 29.98
N GLN A 63 -4.31 0.35 29.23
CA GLN A 63 -4.93 0.46 27.92
C GLN A 63 -4.42 -0.61 26.96
N SER A 64 -3.10 -0.80 26.88
CA SER A 64 -2.48 -1.80 26.02
C SER A 64 -2.88 -3.22 26.43
N ALA A 65 -2.98 -3.50 27.73
CA ALA A 65 -3.41 -4.80 28.23
C ALA A 65 -4.89 -5.13 27.89
N TYR A 66 -5.79 -4.15 28.00
CA TYR A 66 -7.17 -4.31 27.55
C TYR A 66 -7.28 -4.48 26.05
N GLN A 67 -6.50 -3.70 25.29
CA GLN A 67 -6.47 -3.79 23.83
C GLN A 67 -5.99 -5.16 23.36
N SER A 68 -4.97 -5.75 23.99
CA SER A 68 -4.51 -7.11 23.69
C SER A 68 -5.65 -8.11 23.79
N ILE A 69 -6.40 -8.08 24.87
CA ILE A 69 -7.53 -8.98 25.10
C ILE A 69 -8.68 -8.72 24.10
N SER A 70 -9.07 -7.45 23.94
CA SER A 70 -10.16 -7.08 23.03
C SER A 70 -9.86 -7.39 21.59
N ASP A 71 -8.62 -7.15 21.14
CA ASP A 71 -8.20 -7.44 19.78
C ASP A 71 -8.25 -8.95 19.49
N LYS A 72 -7.84 -9.79 20.40
CA LYS A 72 -7.97 -11.25 20.26
C LYS A 72 -9.43 -11.71 20.19
N LEU A 73 -10.33 -11.10 20.97
CA LEU A 73 -11.77 -11.37 20.86
C LEU A 73 -12.34 -10.95 19.51
N VAL A 74 -11.91 -9.79 18.99
CA VAL A 74 -12.31 -9.30 17.65
C VAL A 74 -11.75 -10.24 16.56
N GLU A 75 -10.48 -10.63 16.65
CA GLU A 75 -9.84 -11.56 15.71
C GLU A 75 -10.52 -12.91 15.71
N PHE A 76 -10.85 -13.44 16.88
CA PHE A 76 -11.63 -14.67 17.01
C PHE A 76 -13.00 -14.55 16.33
N SER A 77 -13.74 -13.47 16.60
CA SER A 77 -15.04 -13.23 15.96
C SER A 77 -14.91 -13.10 14.43
N ARG A 78 -13.93 -12.37 13.95
CA ARG A 78 -13.66 -12.22 12.50
C ARG A 78 -13.29 -13.53 11.83
N LYS A 79 -12.50 -14.36 12.50
CA LYS A 79 -12.02 -15.65 11.95
C LYS A 79 -13.12 -16.70 11.89
N TYR A 80 -13.96 -16.79 12.93
CA TYR A 80 -14.89 -17.91 13.07
C TYR A 80 -16.38 -17.56 12.92
N MET A 81 -16.74 -16.26 12.85
CA MET A 81 -18.14 -15.82 12.83
C MET A 81 -18.44 -14.80 11.73
N SER A 82 -17.43 -14.36 10.94
CA SER A 82 -17.60 -13.35 9.89
C SER A 82 -17.85 -13.97 8.52
N TYR A 83 -18.74 -13.36 7.74
CA TYR A 83 -18.95 -13.71 6.33
C TYR A 83 -17.71 -13.49 5.46
N ASN A 84 -16.79 -12.63 5.88
CA ASN A 84 -15.53 -12.39 5.18
C ASN A 84 -14.48 -13.50 5.37
N SER A 85 -14.78 -14.51 6.21
CA SER A 85 -13.89 -15.64 6.47
C SER A 85 -14.60 -16.98 6.18
N PRO A 86 -15.12 -17.20 4.96
CA PRO A 86 -15.97 -18.37 4.66
C PRO A 86 -15.26 -19.71 4.87
N ALA A 87 -13.92 -19.72 4.78
CA ALA A 87 -13.12 -20.93 4.97
C ALA A 87 -13.01 -21.40 6.43
N THR A 88 -13.32 -20.55 7.41
CA THR A 88 -13.20 -20.84 8.85
C THR A 88 -14.44 -20.45 9.66
N ASN A 89 -15.48 -19.93 9.01
CA ASN A 89 -16.69 -19.43 9.66
C ASN A 89 -17.55 -20.59 10.21
N LEU A 90 -17.24 -21.03 11.40
CA LEU A 90 -17.97 -22.11 12.12
C LEU A 90 -19.40 -21.71 12.53
N PHE A 91 -19.73 -20.42 12.48
CA PHE A 91 -21.09 -19.94 12.75
C PHE A 91 -22.00 -20.04 11.52
N SER A 92 -21.44 -20.20 10.32
CA SER A 92 -22.19 -20.31 9.08
C SER A 92 -22.47 -21.75 8.68
N ALA A 93 -23.75 -22.06 8.41
CA ALA A 93 -24.12 -23.35 7.82
C ALA A 93 -23.42 -23.61 6.47
N SER A 94 -23.10 -22.54 5.72
CA SER A 94 -22.40 -22.67 4.44
C SER A 94 -20.97 -23.21 4.59
N PHE A 95 -20.28 -22.96 5.70
CA PHE A 95 -18.97 -23.57 5.97
C PHE A 95 -19.07 -25.12 5.96
N PHE A 96 -20.04 -25.68 6.70
CA PHE A 96 -20.24 -27.13 6.77
C PHE A 96 -20.76 -27.70 5.45
N ASN A 97 -21.64 -26.99 4.75
CA ASN A 97 -22.16 -27.41 3.46
C ASN A 97 -21.09 -27.37 2.37
N ASN A 98 -20.14 -26.43 2.43
CA ASN A 98 -19.02 -26.32 1.49
C ASN A 98 -17.82 -27.19 1.90
N ALA A 99 -17.78 -27.71 3.10
CA ALA A 99 -16.83 -28.72 3.54
C ALA A 99 -17.32 -30.13 3.11
N ILE A 100 -17.75 -30.25 1.86
CA ILE A 100 -18.09 -31.51 1.21
C ILE A 100 -17.04 -31.75 0.15
N LEU A 101 -16.36 -32.88 0.24
CA LEU A 101 -15.44 -33.34 -0.78
C LEU A 101 -16.27 -34.07 -1.84
N THR A 102 -16.44 -33.44 -2.96
CA THR A 102 -17.09 -34.02 -4.12
C THR A 102 -16.02 -34.44 -5.11
N SER A 103 -16.08 -35.71 -5.52
CA SER A 103 -15.16 -36.27 -6.50
C SER A 103 -15.92 -36.57 -7.80
N ALA A 104 -15.37 -36.12 -8.91
CA ALA A 104 -15.78 -36.55 -10.22
C ALA A 104 -15.16 -37.95 -10.49
N ASN A 105 -15.90 -38.83 -11.11
CA ASN A 105 -15.48 -40.21 -11.41
C ASN A 105 -15.76 -40.53 -12.89
N GLY A 106 -14.93 -41.35 -13.50
CA GLY A 106 -15.01 -41.71 -14.92
C GLY A 106 -13.73 -41.32 -15.67
N THR A 107 -13.63 -41.70 -16.92
CA THR A 107 -12.46 -41.47 -17.78
C THR A 107 -12.13 -40.00 -17.95
N HIS A 108 -13.14 -39.15 -17.96
CA HIS A 108 -13.02 -37.70 -18.14
C HIS A 108 -13.08 -36.92 -16.83
N ALA A 109 -12.97 -37.57 -15.66
CA ALA A 109 -13.07 -36.94 -14.34
C ALA A 109 -12.06 -35.80 -14.13
N GLY A 110 -10.86 -35.88 -14.73
CA GLY A 110 -9.84 -34.81 -14.67
C GLY A 110 -10.21 -33.50 -15.38
N LEU A 111 -11.24 -33.54 -16.24
CA LEU A 111 -11.72 -32.34 -16.97
C LEU A 111 -12.88 -31.63 -16.27
N VAL A 112 -13.31 -32.15 -15.11
CA VAL A 112 -14.43 -31.60 -14.35
C VAL A 112 -14.06 -31.59 -12.88
N SER A 113 -14.37 -30.50 -12.18
CA SER A 113 -14.32 -30.46 -10.72
C SER A 113 -15.69 -30.07 -10.16
N ALA A 114 -16.00 -30.55 -8.96
CA ALA A 114 -17.26 -30.23 -8.33
C ALA A 114 -17.09 -30.04 -6.82
N THR A 115 -17.92 -29.17 -6.24
CA THR A 115 -17.98 -28.91 -4.80
C THR A 115 -19.44 -28.86 -4.35
N GLY A 116 -19.69 -29.13 -3.08
CA GLY A 116 -21.05 -29.20 -2.56
C GLY A 116 -21.68 -30.58 -2.78
N LYS A 117 -22.94 -30.72 -2.42
CA LYS A 117 -23.71 -31.96 -2.56
C LYS A 117 -25.05 -31.61 -3.22
N SER A 118 -25.29 -32.21 -4.39
CA SER A 118 -26.60 -32.10 -5.04
C SER A 118 -27.66 -32.90 -4.33
N SER A 119 -28.89 -32.40 -4.31
CA SER A 119 -30.10 -33.15 -3.97
C SER A 119 -30.54 -34.11 -5.09
N SER A 120 -29.99 -33.91 -6.31
CA SER A 120 -30.30 -34.66 -7.52
C SER A 120 -29.18 -35.60 -7.92
N THR A 121 -29.51 -36.69 -8.59
CA THR A 121 -28.51 -37.53 -9.30
C THR A 121 -28.09 -36.78 -10.56
N ILE A 122 -26.81 -36.40 -10.64
CA ILE A 122 -26.25 -35.67 -11.78
C ILE A 122 -25.20 -36.56 -12.45
N VAL A 123 -25.31 -36.69 -13.76
CA VAL A 123 -24.32 -37.34 -14.63
C VAL A 123 -24.02 -36.35 -15.76
N LEU A 124 -22.76 -36.06 -15.96
CA LEU A 124 -22.31 -35.20 -17.07
C LEU A 124 -21.87 -36.08 -18.23
N ASN A 125 -22.64 -36.06 -19.33
CA ASN A 125 -22.44 -36.98 -20.45
C ASN A 125 -21.48 -36.41 -21.49
N SER A 126 -21.50 -35.09 -21.68
CA SER A 126 -20.67 -34.40 -22.68
C SER A 126 -20.44 -32.97 -22.32
N VAL A 127 -19.27 -32.44 -22.68
CA VAL A 127 -18.97 -30.99 -22.67
C VAL A 127 -18.47 -30.63 -24.06
N ALA A 128 -19.35 -30.05 -24.89
CA ALA A 128 -19.06 -29.71 -26.28
C ALA A 128 -18.24 -28.42 -26.40
N GLN A 129 -18.49 -27.44 -25.56
CA GLN A 129 -17.84 -26.11 -25.56
C GLN A 129 -17.68 -25.57 -24.14
N LEU A 130 -16.56 -24.87 -23.91
CA LEU A 130 -16.35 -24.10 -22.70
C LEU A 130 -16.80 -22.64 -22.87
N ALA A 131 -17.20 -21.99 -21.78
CA ALA A 131 -17.44 -20.56 -21.78
C ALA A 131 -16.10 -19.80 -21.94
N GLU A 132 -16.13 -18.82 -22.82
CA GLU A 132 -15.02 -17.90 -23.05
C GLU A 132 -15.51 -16.47 -22.98
N ALA A 133 -14.67 -15.56 -22.51
CA ALA A 133 -14.98 -14.12 -22.51
C ALA A 133 -14.77 -13.52 -23.91
N ALA A 134 -15.55 -12.51 -24.25
CA ALA A 134 -15.29 -11.70 -25.41
C ALA A 134 -13.94 -11.01 -25.28
N ARG A 135 -13.20 -10.92 -26.40
CA ARG A 135 -11.87 -10.32 -26.47
C ARG A 135 -11.78 -9.38 -27.66
N TYR A 136 -11.26 -8.19 -27.41
CA TYR A 136 -10.98 -7.20 -28.45
C TYR A 136 -9.51 -6.78 -28.36
N THR A 137 -8.83 -6.71 -29.49
CA THR A 137 -7.45 -6.22 -29.58
C THR A 137 -7.35 -5.08 -30.55
N HIS A 138 -6.53 -4.09 -30.23
CA HIS A 138 -6.24 -2.95 -31.10
C HIS A 138 -4.75 -2.66 -31.12
N ASP A 139 -4.18 -2.45 -32.32
CA ASP A 139 -2.77 -2.11 -32.53
C ASP A 139 -2.52 -0.65 -32.13
N ALA A 140 -1.64 -0.45 -31.18
CA ALA A 140 -1.27 0.86 -30.67
C ALA A 140 -0.28 1.64 -31.53
N SER A 141 0.19 1.11 -32.67
CA SER A 141 1.21 1.74 -33.52
C SER A 141 0.82 3.12 -34.05
N GLY A 142 -0.44 3.52 -33.93
CA GLY A 142 -0.93 4.87 -34.26
C GLY A 142 -0.71 5.90 -33.15
N LEU A 143 -0.32 5.47 -31.95
CA LEU A 143 -0.15 6.34 -30.79
C LEU A 143 1.31 6.73 -30.61
N GLY A 144 1.65 7.97 -30.98
CA GLY A 144 3.01 8.47 -30.87
C GLY A 144 4.02 7.82 -31.83
N THR A 145 5.28 8.18 -31.70
CA THR A 145 6.38 7.59 -32.48
C THR A 145 7.04 6.47 -31.71
N VAL A 146 6.96 5.25 -32.24
CA VAL A 146 7.61 4.06 -31.71
C VAL A 146 8.96 3.87 -32.39
N GLY A 147 10.00 3.59 -31.64
CA GLY A 147 11.35 3.30 -32.15
C GLY A 147 12.11 4.50 -32.68
N LYS A 148 11.52 5.68 -32.79
CA LYS A 148 12.15 6.86 -33.41
C LYS A 148 12.32 8.00 -32.40
N GLY A 149 13.54 8.54 -32.35
CA GLY A 149 13.88 9.76 -31.59
C GLY A 149 13.55 11.06 -32.37
N GLN A 150 13.82 12.20 -31.73
CA GLN A 150 13.74 13.53 -32.34
C GLN A 150 14.98 13.83 -33.20
N PRO A 151 14.89 14.78 -34.16
CA PRO A 151 16.04 15.19 -34.95
C PRO A 151 17.20 15.72 -34.08
N VAL A 152 18.42 15.39 -34.45
CA VAL A 152 19.66 15.76 -33.74
C VAL A 152 20.55 16.64 -34.63
N ASP A 153 21.07 17.72 -34.04
CA ASP A 153 22.10 18.55 -34.64
C ASP A 153 23.40 18.45 -33.85
N LEU A 154 24.38 17.71 -34.39
CA LEU A 154 25.68 17.47 -33.74
C LEU A 154 26.57 18.69 -33.67
N SER A 155 26.30 19.73 -34.46
CA SER A 155 27.11 20.95 -34.52
C SER A 155 26.68 22.01 -33.50
N GLU A 156 25.53 21.80 -32.83
CA GLU A 156 25.01 22.74 -31.85
C GLU A 156 25.92 22.78 -30.62
N ALA A 157 26.29 23.97 -30.19
CA ALA A 157 27.04 24.14 -28.93
C ALA A 157 26.09 23.98 -27.75
N LYS A 158 26.41 23.08 -26.82
CA LYS A 158 25.60 22.88 -25.63
C LYS A 158 26.31 23.32 -24.36
N SER A 159 25.60 24.14 -23.58
CA SER A 159 25.92 24.36 -22.18
C SER A 159 25.41 23.16 -21.40
N VAL A 160 26.30 22.34 -20.91
CA VAL A 160 25.93 21.12 -20.18
C VAL A 160 26.39 21.20 -18.75
N SER A 161 25.56 20.75 -17.82
CA SER A 161 25.98 20.54 -16.45
C SER A 161 27.07 19.47 -16.41
N ALA A 162 28.25 19.81 -15.86
CA ALA A 162 29.41 18.92 -15.77
C ALA A 162 29.32 17.97 -14.56
N VAL A 163 28.19 17.88 -13.88
CA VAL A 163 28.02 17.10 -12.67
C VAL A 163 27.39 15.74 -12.98
N SER A 164 28.19 14.68 -12.81
CA SER A 164 27.76 13.30 -12.97
C SER A 164 28.48 12.40 -11.97
N GLY A 165 27.89 11.26 -11.63
CA GLY A 165 28.47 10.27 -10.71
C GLY A 165 27.45 9.62 -9.81
N SER A 166 27.95 8.87 -8.82
CA SER A 166 27.07 8.23 -7.84
C SER A 166 27.36 8.68 -6.42
N LEU A 167 26.32 8.78 -5.62
CA LEU A 167 26.34 9.07 -4.18
C LEU A 167 25.93 7.82 -3.42
N SER A 168 26.77 7.35 -2.51
CA SER A 168 26.43 6.23 -1.64
C SER A 168 26.05 6.71 -0.24
N LEU A 169 24.91 6.22 0.26
CA LEU A 169 24.38 6.47 1.59
C LEU A 169 24.25 5.16 2.34
N LYS A 170 24.37 5.19 3.67
CA LYS A 170 24.01 4.07 4.54
C LYS A 170 22.79 4.40 5.39
N TYR A 171 21.87 3.44 5.47
CA TYR A 171 20.74 3.42 6.38
C TYR A 171 20.86 2.20 7.29
N GLY A 172 21.34 2.40 8.52
CA GLY A 172 21.79 1.30 9.37
C GLY A 172 22.91 0.49 8.71
N ASN A 173 22.67 -0.79 8.47
CA ASN A 173 23.63 -1.69 7.80
C ASN A 173 23.38 -1.83 6.28
N LYS A 174 22.43 -1.10 5.71
CA LYS A 174 22.11 -1.15 4.28
C LYS A 174 22.81 -0.01 3.54
N GLU A 175 23.48 -0.36 2.46
CA GLU A 175 24.08 0.62 1.56
C GLU A 175 23.16 0.86 0.36
N ILE A 176 23.01 2.14 -0.03
CA ILE A 176 22.16 2.62 -1.11
C ILE A 176 23.06 3.46 -2.00
N THR A 177 23.17 3.10 -3.26
CA THR A 177 23.89 3.89 -4.25
C THR A 177 22.90 4.61 -5.16
N LEU A 178 22.98 5.92 -5.17
CA LEU A 178 22.17 6.81 -5.99
C LEU A 178 23.01 7.22 -7.20
N ASP A 179 22.63 6.78 -8.38
CA ASP A 179 23.33 7.12 -9.62
C ASP A 179 22.68 8.38 -10.21
N PHE A 180 23.47 9.43 -10.23
CA PHE A 180 23.13 10.69 -10.85
C PHE A 180 23.84 10.72 -12.21
N GLY A 181 23.12 10.55 -13.26
CA GLY A 181 23.65 10.85 -14.59
C GLY A 181 24.10 12.30 -14.66
N GLU A 182 23.82 12.99 -15.73
CA GLU A 182 24.01 14.44 -15.76
C GLU A 182 22.80 15.14 -15.14
N LEU A 183 23.08 16.01 -14.14
CA LEU A 183 22.04 16.75 -13.44
C LEU A 183 22.07 18.20 -13.91
N ASP A 184 20.92 18.76 -14.26
CA ASP A 184 20.75 20.20 -14.36
C ASP A 184 20.67 20.83 -12.98
N LEU A 185 21.80 21.25 -12.46
CA LEU A 185 21.93 21.83 -11.12
C LEU A 185 22.16 23.35 -11.16
N LEU A 186 21.89 24.01 -12.27
CA LEU A 186 22.21 25.43 -12.48
C LEU A 186 21.28 26.33 -11.68
N ASN A 187 21.86 27.36 -11.08
CA ASN A 187 21.11 28.45 -10.48
C ASN A 187 20.54 29.37 -11.56
N ALA A 188 19.21 29.60 -11.52
CA ALA A 188 18.55 30.49 -12.49
C ALA A 188 19.06 31.95 -12.49
N LYS A 189 19.68 32.40 -11.40
CA LYS A 189 20.23 33.76 -11.27
C LYS A 189 21.70 33.87 -11.67
N ASP A 190 22.44 32.79 -11.52
CA ASP A 190 23.84 32.66 -11.89
C ASP A 190 23.99 31.36 -12.70
N GLY A 191 23.83 31.47 -14.00
CA GLY A 191 23.70 30.30 -14.91
C GLY A 191 24.90 29.36 -14.96
N THR A 192 25.92 29.53 -14.11
CA THR A 192 27.09 28.65 -14.01
C THR A 192 27.26 27.99 -12.65
N LYS A 193 26.54 28.46 -11.62
CA LYS A 193 26.69 27.98 -10.23
C LYS A 193 25.64 26.96 -9.85
N LEU A 194 25.99 26.11 -8.87
CA LEU A 194 25.10 25.10 -8.31
C LEU A 194 23.87 25.74 -7.63
N ASP A 195 22.68 25.20 -7.90
CA ASP A 195 21.48 25.46 -7.13
C ASP A 195 21.26 24.35 -6.08
N PRO A 196 21.43 24.65 -4.77
CA PRO A 196 21.23 23.67 -3.72
C PRO A 196 19.82 23.06 -3.67
N ALA A 197 18.78 23.84 -4.07
CA ALA A 197 17.41 23.34 -4.10
C ALA A 197 17.23 22.27 -5.19
N LYS A 198 17.77 22.49 -6.38
CA LYS A 198 17.76 21.48 -7.46
C LYS A 198 18.50 20.21 -7.08
N PHE A 199 19.60 20.31 -6.33
CA PHE A 199 20.30 19.13 -5.81
C PHE A 199 19.44 18.37 -4.80
N GLN A 200 18.71 19.06 -3.92
CA GLN A 200 17.77 18.43 -2.98
C GLN A 200 16.66 17.68 -3.73
N ASP A 201 16.09 18.29 -4.75
CA ASP A 201 15.02 17.68 -5.55
C ASP A 201 15.53 16.42 -6.27
N ALA A 202 16.67 16.50 -6.93
CA ALA A 202 17.30 15.37 -7.59
C ALA A 202 17.62 14.21 -6.60
N LEU A 203 18.10 14.54 -5.40
CA LEU A 203 18.39 13.54 -4.37
C LEU A 203 17.11 12.84 -3.88
N ASN A 204 16.03 13.61 -3.67
CA ASN A 204 14.74 13.06 -3.28
C ASN A 204 14.13 12.16 -4.37
N GLU A 205 14.26 12.53 -5.64
CA GLU A 205 13.80 11.68 -6.76
C GLU A 205 14.58 10.37 -6.82
N LYS A 206 15.89 10.40 -6.69
CA LYS A 206 16.72 9.19 -6.68
C LYS A 206 16.42 8.29 -5.48
N LEU A 207 16.10 8.84 -4.32
CA LEU A 207 15.66 8.06 -3.17
C LEU A 207 14.32 7.37 -3.40
N LYS A 208 13.39 7.95 -4.17
CA LYS A 208 12.13 7.30 -4.54
C LYS A 208 12.33 6.07 -5.42
N GLU A 209 13.33 6.09 -6.29
CA GLU A 209 13.66 4.96 -7.18
C GLU A 209 14.26 3.77 -6.42
N GLN A 210 14.88 3.99 -5.27
CA GLN A 210 15.56 2.95 -4.48
C GLN A 210 14.63 2.28 -3.48
N LYS A 211 14.72 0.95 -3.35
CA LYS A 211 13.95 0.19 -2.38
C LYS A 211 14.85 -0.39 -1.29
N ILE A 212 14.41 -0.25 -0.06
CA ILE A 212 15.08 -0.80 1.13
C ILE A 212 14.19 -1.88 1.72
N THR A 213 14.76 -3.07 1.99
CA THR A 213 14.06 -4.11 2.75
C THR A 213 14.16 -3.77 4.24
N THR A 214 13.03 -3.55 4.89
CA THR A 214 12.93 -3.27 6.33
C THR A 214 13.23 -4.53 7.16
N SER A 215 13.38 -4.38 8.47
CA SER A 215 13.55 -5.51 9.40
C SER A 215 12.35 -6.46 9.44
N SER A 216 11.16 -5.99 9.04
CA SER A 216 9.95 -6.81 8.88
C SER A 216 9.90 -7.59 7.56
N GLY A 217 10.87 -7.37 6.65
CA GLY A 217 10.91 -8.01 5.33
C GLY A 217 10.20 -7.24 4.22
N ASP A 218 9.54 -6.13 4.53
CA ASP A 218 8.82 -5.31 3.55
C ASP A 218 9.79 -4.48 2.70
N GLN A 219 9.54 -4.38 1.40
CA GLN A 219 10.26 -3.48 0.53
C GLN A 219 9.54 -2.12 0.47
N VAL A 220 10.21 -1.09 0.96
CA VAL A 220 9.71 0.29 0.94
C VAL A 220 10.66 1.20 0.18
N SER A 221 10.15 2.28 -0.39
CA SER A 221 10.97 3.28 -1.07
C SER A 221 11.86 4.02 -0.07
N ALA A 222 13.12 4.28 -0.44
CA ALA A 222 14.12 4.88 0.45
C ALA A 222 13.72 6.28 0.93
N ASP A 223 13.00 7.07 0.12
CA ASP A 223 12.48 8.37 0.49
C ASP A 223 11.47 8.33 1.64
N THR A 224 10.83 7.19 1.91
CA THR A 224 9.92 7.01 3.05
C THR A 224 10.65 6.82 4.38
N LEU A 225 11.95 6.51 4.32
CA LEU A 225 12.82 6.22 5.47
C LEU A 225 13.84 7.32 5.71
N ILE A 226 14.38 7.94 4.66
CA ILE A 226 15.45 8.94 4.72
C ILE A 226 14.88 10.33 4.44
N ASP A 227 15.10 11.26 5.34
CA ASP A 227 14.85 12.69 5.13
C ASP A 227 16.13 13.39 4.72
N VAL A 228 16.02 14.24 3.70
CA VAL A 228 17.14 15.02 3.17
C VAL A 228 16.78 16.49 3.17
N LYS A 229 17.66 17.31 3.73
CA LYS A 229 17.54 18.76 3.70
C LYS A 229 18.84 19.39 3.21
N VAL A 230 18.73 20.29 2.26
CA VAL A 230 19.86 21.07 1.76
C VAL A 230 19.60 22.53 2.10
N ASP A 231 20.52 23.15 2.80
CA ASP A 231 20.42 24.58 3.12
C ASP A 231 20.97 25.45 1.96
N SER A 232 20.72 26.75 2.03
CA SER A 232 21.19 27.73 1.00
C SER A 232 22.71 27.83 0.90
N ASN A 233 23.47 27.30 1.88
CA ASN A 233 24.92 27.25 1.90
C ASN A 233 25.49 25.92 1.37
N GLY A 234 24.61 25.04 0.87
CA GLY A 234 24.97 23.73 0.32
C GLY A 234 25.23 22.65 1.37
N THR A 235 24.82 22.83 2.63
CA THR A 235 24.90 21.77 3.64
C THR A 235 23.75 20.79 3.46
N VAL A 236 24.07 19.55 3.16
CA VAL A 236 23.12 18.44 3.06
C VAL A 236 23.06 17.72 4.40
N THR A 237 21.90 17.59 4.97
CA THR A 237 21.65 16.87 6.23
C THR A 237 20.75 15.67 5.97
N LEU A 238 21.20 14.50 6.45
CA LEU A 238 20.50 13.22 6.33
C LEU A 238 19.94 12.81 7.69
N SER A 239 18.69 12.36 7.75
CA SER A 239 18.09 11.88 8.99
C SER A 239 17.09 10.74 8.74
N ASP A 240 16.84 9.93 9.78
CA ASP A 240 15.84 8.85 9.76
C ASP A 240 14.44 9.43 9.97
N LYS A 241 13.59 9.38 8.94
CA LYS A 241 12.18 9.84 9.01
C LYS A 241 11.33 9.08 10.03
N LYS A 242 11.66 7.83 10.29
CA LYS A 242 10.86 6.97 11.18
C LYS A 242 11.26 7.09 12.64
N GLY A 243 12.37 7.77 12.94
CA GLY A 243 12.90 7.81 14.31
C GLY A 243 13.22 6.43 14.88
N ALA A 244 13.53 5.47 13.99
CA ALA A 244 13.80 4.07 14.36
C ALA A 244 15.23 3.84 14.87
N GLY A 245 16.00 4.93 15.09
CA GLY A 245 17.37 4.86 15.58
C GLY A 245 18.40 4.36 14.54
N ASN A 246 18.01 4.26 13.25
CA ASN A 246 18.98 3.91 12.22
C ASN A 246 19.91 5.07 11.95
N ASN A 247 21.20 4.77 11.94
CA ASN A 247 22.23 5.74 11.59
C ASN A 247 22.21 5.98 10.08
N VAL A 248 21.87 7.21 9.66
CA VAL A 248 21.86 7.63 8.26
C VAL A 248 23.10 8.48 8.01
N HIS A 249 23.96 8.03 7.11
CA HIS A 249 25.17 8.78 6.80
C HIS A 249 25.64 8.61 5.36
N PHE A 250 26.38 9.59 4.89
CA PHE A 250 27.09 9.58 3.63
C PHE A 250 28.24 8.58 3.70
N SER A 251 28.32 7.66 2.73
CA SER A 251 29.33 6.60 2.71
C SER A 251 30.37 6.77 1.60
N GLY A 252 30.07 7.50 0.53
CA GLY A 252 31.02 7.71 -0.55
C GLY A 252 30.41 8.42 -1.75
N VAL A 253 31.28 8.83 -2.65
CA VAL A 253 30.91 9.51 -3.91
C VAL A 253 31.88 9.08 -5.03
N THR A 254 31.39 9.08 -6.25
CA THR A 254 32.17 8.76 -7.45
C THR A 254 31.87 9.76 -8.57
N GLY A 255 32.73 9.78 -9.60
CA GLY A 255 32.58 10.68 -10.75
C GLY A 255 32.83 12.14 -10.44
N ASN A 256 32.24 13.04 -11.19
CA ASN A 256 32.42 14.48 -11.02
C ASN A 256 31.77 15.04 -9.74
N LEU A 257 30.86 14.29 -9.12
CA LEU A 257 30.29 14.61 -7.82
C LEU A 257 31.34 14.69 -6.71
N ASP A 258 32.47 13.94 -6.83
CA ASP A 258 33.58 13.97 -5.89
C ASP A 258 34.21 15.39 -5.78
N LYS A 259 34.20 16.13 -6.86
CA LYS A 259 34.68 17.53 -6.87
C LYS A 259 33.72 18.50 -6.20
N LEU A 260 32.44 18.15 -6.17
CA LEU A 260 31.37 18.99 -5.64
C LEU A 260 31.22 18.82 -4.12
N ILE A 261 31.54 17.62 -3.58
CA ILE A 261 31.35 17.27 -2.18
C ILE A 261 32.67 17.49 -1.41
N THR A 262 32.65 18.34 -0.39
CA THR A 262 33.83 18.76 0.35
C THR A 262 33.97 18.13 1.74
N THR A 263 33.23 17.07 2.04
CA THR A 263 33.20 16.43 3.36
C THR A 263 33.57 14.96 3.28
N ASP A 264 34.30 14.45 4.27
CA ASP A 264 34.66 13.05 4.40
C ASP A 264 33.43 12.15 4.64
N SER A 265 33.51 10.90 4.19
CA SER A 265 32.48 9.88 4.39
C SER A 265 32.29 9.51 5.88
N GLY A 266 31.12 9.00 6.25
CA GLY A 266 30.81 8.55 7.62
C GLY A 266 30.05 9.56 8.47
N THR A 267 29.64 10.70 7.91
CA THR A 267 28.88 11.74 8.60
C THR A 267 27.41 11.75 8.17
N SER A 268 26.51 12.20 9.05
CA SER A 268 25.08 12.43 8.74
C SER A 268 24.84 13.74 7.98
N SER A 269 25.88 14.49 7.69
CA SER A 269 25.82 15.70 6.86
C SER A 269 27.08 15.84 6.03
N PHE A 270 26.94 16.38 4.83
CA PHE A 270 28.05 16.72 3.96
C PHE A 270 27.81 18.08 3.30
N LYS A 271 28.85 18.69 2.75
CA LYS A 271 28.78 20.03 2.18
C LYS A 271 29.08 20.00 0.70
N LEU A 272 28.25 20.75 -0.06
CA LEU A 272 28.43 21.00 -1.47
C LEU A 272 29.22 22.30 -1.65
N ASP A 273 30.13 22.35 -2.61
CA ASP A 273 30.77 23.59 -3.03
C ASP A 273 29.84 24.40 -3.96
N THR A 274 29.08 25.31 -3.36
CA THR A 274 28.15 26.17 -4.10
C THR A 274 28.83 27.24 -4.96
N ASN A 275 30.15 27.38 -4.84
CA ASN A 275 30.92 28.33 -5.64
C ASN A 275 31.57 27.70 -6.87
N MET A 276 31.52 26.37 -6.95
CA MET A 276 32.07 25.63 -8.09
C MET A 276 31.23 25.91 -9.35
N ASP A 277 31.91 26.16 -10.48
CA ASP A 277 31.24 26.19 -11.79
C ASP A 277 30.90 24.79 -12.23
N VAL A 278 29.59 24.53 -12.44
CA VAL A 278 29.05 23.21 -12.81
C VAL A 278 28.68 23.16 -14.31
N VAL A 279 29.16 24.11 -15.11
CA VAL A 279 28.91 24.20 -16.56
C VAL A 279 30.20 24.00 -17.34
N ASP A 280 30.15 23.11 -18.31
CA ASP A 280 31.15 23.05 -19.39
C ASP A 280 30.54 23.58 -20.69
N ASN A 281 31.03 24.72 -21.15
CA ASN A 281 30.54 25.38 -22.35
C ASN A 281 31.44 25.10 -23.58
N SER A 282 32.42 24.20 -23.47
CA SER A 282 33.45 24.02 -24.47
C SER A 282 33.21 22.95 -25.52
N SER A 283 32.13 22.15 -25.40
CA SER A 283 31.93 20.98 -26.24
C SER A 283 30.78 21.12 -27.23
N THR A 284 30.98 20.65 -28.45
CA THR A 284 29.86 20.36 -29.37
C THR A 284 29.05 19.14 -28.88
N VAL A 285 27.81 18.98 -29.35
CA VAL A 285 27.00 17.79 -29.07
C VAL A 285 27.76 16.50 -29.39
N ALA A 286 28.51 16.48 -30.48
CA ALA A 286 29.31 15.33 -30.90
C ALA A 286 30.43 14.96 -29.90
N GLU A 287 31.16 15.94 -29.39
CA GLU A 287 32.20 15.75 -28.36
C GLU A 287 31.59 15.33 -27.04
N TYR A 288 30.46 15.91 -26.68
CA TYR A 288 29.74 15.64 -25.44
C TYR A 288 29.22 14.22 -25.34
N LEU A 289 28.72 13.63 -26.43
CA LEU A 289 28.17 12.28 -26.45
C LEU A 289 29.21 11.17 -26.21
N LEU A 290 30.47 11.41 -26.53
CA LEU A 290 31.52 10.42 -26.28
C LEU A 290 31.74 10.17 -24.79
N GLY A 291 31.80 8.89 -24.42
CA GLY A 291 31.99 8.46 -23.03
C GLY A 291 30.70 8.50 -22.19
N LYS A 292 29.54 8.86 -22.77
CA LYS A 292 28.26 8.87 -22.06
C LYS A 292 27.63 7.49 -22.00
N SER A 293 26.93 7.23 -20.90
CA SER A 293 26.32 5.94 -20.64
C SER A 293 24.91 5.86 -21.24
N PHE A 294 24.59 4.69 -21.79
CA PHE A 294 23.29 4.32 -22.31
C PHE A 294 22.82 3.04 -21.62
N THR A 295 21.58 3.02 -21.23
CA THR A 295 20.95 1.83 -20.66
C THR A 295 19.93 1.29 -21.65
N VAL A 296 20.09 0.03 -22.01
CA VAL A 296 19.25 -0.67 -22.97
C VAL A 296 18.66 -1.91 -22.34
N THR A 297 17.35 -2.04 -22.49
CA THR A 297 16.62 -3.24 -22.11
C THR A 297 16.10 -3.92 -23.37
N LEU A 298 16.53 -5.16 -23.62
CA LEU A 298 16.03 -6.03 -24.67
C LEU A 298 15.42 -7.29 -24.03
N ASN A 299 14.14 -7.54 -24.27
CA ASN A 299 13.41 -8.69 -23.74
C ASN A 299 13.57 -8.88 -22.22
N GLY A 300 13.55 -7.77 -21.48
CA GLY A 300 13.71 -7.75 -20.02
C GLY A 300 15.17 -7.84 -19.53
N GLN A 301 16.15 -8.06 -20.40
CA GLN A 301 17.57 -7.97 -20.04
C GLN A 301 18.06 -6.55 -20.19
N THR A 302 18.50 -5.97 -19.08
CA THR A 302 19.05 -4.61 -19.03
C THR A 302 20.57 -4.65 -19.05
N LYS A 303 21.17 -3.86 -19.93
CA LYS A 303 22.63 -3.66 -20.01
C LYS A 303 22.92 -2.17 -20.18
N THR A 304 24.00 -1.74 -19.56
CA THR A 304 24.53 -0.38 -19.71
C THR A 304 25.85 -0.43 -20.46
N PHE A 305 26.04 0.45 -21.42
CA PHE A 305 27.29 0.62 -22.16
C PHE A 305 27.63 2.11 -22.29
N THR A 306 28.87 2.38 -22.62
CA THR A 306 29.40 3.72 -22.85
C THR A 306 29.57 3.97 -24.35
N LEU A 307 29.07 5.08 -24.85
CA LEU A 307 29.21 5.43 -26.26
C LEU A 307 30.62 5.88 -26.59
N GLY A 308 31.44 4.96 -27.12
CA GLY A 308 32.84 5.24 -27.44
C GLY A 308 33.71 5.59 -26.23
N ASP A 309 34.98 5.85 -26.48
CA ASP A 309 35.94 6.32 -25.47
C ASP A 309 36.50 7.68 -25.94
N PRO A 310 36.30 8.78 -25.18
CA PRO A 310 36.78 10.10 -25.57
C PRO A 310 38.31 10.20 -25.78
N LYS A 311 39.10 9.22 -25.29
CA LYS A 311 40.54 9.20 -25.46
C LYS A 311 41.03 8.48 -26.73
N THR A 312 40.23 7.54 -27.24
CA THR A 312 40.62 6.65 -28.34
C THR A 312 39.74 6.81 -29.58
N ASN A 313 38.51 7.26 -29.44
CA ASN A 313 37.63 7.53 -30.60
C ASN A 313 37.81 8.94 -31.12
N ALA A 314 37.82 9.07 -32.43
CA ALA A 314 37.70 10.38 -33.05
C ALA A 314 36.31 10.99 -32.78
N VAL A 315 36.22 12.32 -32.63
CA VAL A 315 34.94 13.03 -32.50
C VAL A 315 34.08 12.75 -33.73
N PRO A 316 32.82 12.29 -33.54
CA PRO A 316 31.88 12.04 -34.63
C PRO A 316 31.65 13.34 -35.45
N GLN A 317 31.69 13.21 -36.75
CA GLN A 317 31.54 14.36 -37.65
C GLN A 317 30.09 14.50 -38.17
N ASN A 318 29.31 13.41 -38.10
CA ASN A 318 27.94 13.35 -38.57
C ASN A 318 27.17 12.25 -37.83
N ASN A 319 25.85 12.21 -38.01
CA ASN A 319 24.96 11.23 -37.38
C ASN A 319 25.29 9.78 -37.75
N GLU A 320 25.86 9.54 -38.96
CA GLU A 320 26.29 8.18 -39.38
C GLU A 320 27.45 7.66 -38.53
N ASP A 321 28.33 8.52 -38.04
CA ASP A 321 29.42 8.12 -37.14
C ASP A 321 28.91 7.76 -35.75
N ILE A 322 27.93 8.49 -35.22
CA ILE A 322 27.23 8.15 -33.95
C ILE A 322 26.46 6.82 -34.12
N LYS A 323 25.75 6.65 -35.25
CA LYS A 323 25.05 5.40 -35.55
C LYS A 323 25.99 4.20 -35.50
N LYS A 324 27.15 4.27 -36.15
CA LYS A 324 28.17 3.19 -36.13
C LYS A 324 28.68 2.89 -34.72
N LEU A 325 28.87 3.91 -33.89
CA LEU A 325 29.26 3.70 -32.49
C LEU A 325 28.12 3.01 -31.71
N LEU A 326 26.88 3.44 -31.89
CA LEU A 326 25.71 2.82 -31.23
C LEU A 326 25.57 1.35 -31.68
N GLU A 327 25.60 1.06 -32.98
CA GLU A 327 25.49 -0.29 -33.51
C GLU A 327 26.59 -1.21 -32.94
N LYS A 328 27.83 -0.74 -32.91
CA LYS A 328 28.97 -1.48 -32.34
C LYS A 328 28.74 -1.84 -30.87
N GLU A 329 28.32 -0.88 -30.06
CA GLU A 329 28.09 -1.13 -28.61
C GLU A 329 26.85 -1.98 -28.35
N LEU A 330 25.78 -1.81 -29.15
CA LEU A 330 24.58 -2.65 -29.09
C LEU A 330 24.90 -4.11 -29.51
N ASP A 331 25.69 -4.30 -30.58
CA ASP A 331 26.15 -5.61 -31.00
C ASP A 331 27.04 -6.30 -29.95
N ASN A 332 27.93 -5.55 -29.32
CA ASN A 332 28.75 -6.04 -28.22
C ASN A 332 27.90 -6.46 -27.00
N ALA A 333 26.86 -5.69 -26.72
CA ALA A 333 25.99 -5.93 -25.57
C ALA A 333 25.04 -7.09 -25.77
N PHE A 334 24.36 -7.16 -26.92
CA PHE A 334 23.23 -8.09 -27.15
C PHE A 334 23.43 -9.11 -28.25
N GLY A 335 24.50 -8.97 -29.04
CA GLY A 335 24.77 -9.79 -30.21
C GLY A 335 24.41 -9.09 -31.51
N LYS A 336 25.07 -9.50 -32.59
CA LYS A 336 25.00 -8.85 -33.88
C LYS A 336 23.56 -8.79 -34.43
N ASP A 337 23.21 -7.64 -34.96
CA ASP A 337 21.93 -7.34 -35.66
C ASP A 337 20.67 -7.61 -34.83
N LYS A 338 20.77 -7.62 -33.47
CA LYS A 338 19.60 -7.73 -32.59
C LYS A 338 18.79 -6.45 -32.50
N ILE A 339 19.48 -5.31 -32.53
CA ILE A 339 18.90 -3.98 -32.50
C ILE A 339 19.51 -3.21 -33.66
N ASN A 340 18.71 -2.85 -34.65
CA ASN A 340 19.15 -2.10 -35.82
C ASN A 340 18.94 -0.62 -35.59
N VAL A 341 19.93 0.20 -35.92
CA VAL A 341 19.86 1.66 -35.86
C VAL A 341 19.82 2.22 -37.27
N THR A 342 18.86 3.07 -37.56
CA THR A 342 18.72 3.75 -38.85
C THR A 342 18.56 5.25 -38.65
N LEU A 343 18.99 6.03 -39.65
CA LEU A 343 18.77 7.48 -39.67
C LEU A 343 17.56 7.79 -40.54
N VAL A 344 16.61 8.54 -39.98
CA VAL A 344 15.39 8.92 -40.68
C VAL A 344 15.32 10.44 -40.79
N PRO A 345 15.45 11.01 -42.00
CA PRO A 345 15.36 12.45 -42.22
C PRO A 345 13.89 12.92 -42.04
N ASP A 346 13.75 14.15 -41.53
CA ASP A 346 12.49 14.90 -41.54
C ASP A 346 12.31 15.71 -42.84
N ALA A 347 11.26 16.51 -42.90
CA ALA A 347 10.96 17.34 -44.08
C ALA A 347 12.02 18.41 -44.35
N ASP A 348 12.76 18.84 -43.32
CA ASP A 348 13.83 19.86 -43.42
C ASP A 348 15.23 19.22 -43.58
N GLY A 349 15.28 17.87 -43.71
CA GLY A 349 16.51 17.11 -43.88
C GLY A 349 17.30 16.84 -42.59
N LYS A 350 16.75 17.17 -41.43
CA LYS A 350 17.35 16.80 -40.14
C LYS A 350 17.09 15.32 -39.82
N GLU A 351 18.09 14.62 -39.32
CA GLU A 351 18.05 13.20 -39.10
C GLU A 351 17.71 12.83 -37.64
N SER A 352 16.86 11.82 -37.46
CA SER A 352 16.55 11.22 -36.18
C SER A 352 17.10 9.80 -36.14
N PHE A 353 17.56 9.35 -34.95
CA PHE A 353 17.90 7.94 -34.73
C PHE A 353 16.63 7.13 -34.56
N SER A 354 16.51 6.07 -35.33
CA SER A 354 15.39 5.11 -35.25
C SER A 354 15.95 3.73 -34.96
N PHE A 355 15.33 3.06 -33.98
CA PHE A 355 15.72 1.74 -33.49
C PHE A 355 14.63 0.73 -33.86
N SER A 356 15.04 -0.42 -34.38
CA SER A 356 14.14 -1.52 -34.68
C SER A 356 14.69 -2.85 -34.18
N VAL A 357 13.80 -3.71 -33.76
CA VAL A 357 14.06 -5.08 -33.30
C VAL A 357 13.21 -6.06 -34.08
N SER A 358 13.48 -7.36 -33.97
CA SER A 358 12.67 -8.40 -34.58
C SER A 358 11.25 -8.41 -34.02
N ASN A 359 10.28 -8.85 -34.83
CA ASN A 359 8.89 -8.98 -34.36
C ASN A 359 8.81 -9.87 -33.10
N GLY A 360 8.12 -9.35 -32.09
CA GLY A 360 7.97 -10.01 -30.81
C GLY A 360 9.05 -9.65 -29.77
N ASP A 361 10.14 -8.98 -30.20
CA ASP A 361 11.15 -8.48 -29.26
C ASP A 361 10.73 -7.11 -28.70
N THR A 362 10.99 -6.89 -27.41
CA THR A 362 10.75 -5.63 -26.71
C THR A 362 12.05 -4.91 -26.46
N PHE A 363 12.09 -3.62 -26.77
CA PHE A 363 13.28 -2.79 -26.68
C PHE A 363 12.96 -1.47 -25.98
N ARG A 364 13.89 -1.02 -25.11
CA ARG A 364 13.91 0.33 -24.57
C ARG A 364 15.35 0.82 -24.48
N ILE A 365 15.61 2.04 -24.93
CA ILE A 365 16.89 2.74 -24.74
C ILE A 365 16.64 4.02 -23.98
N THR A 366 17.41 4.24 -22.93
CA THR A 366 17.43 5.46 -22.13
C THR A 366 18.87 5.94 -21.97
N SER A 367 19.03 7.23 -21.76
CA SER A 367 20.32 7.81 -21.40
C SER A 367 20.07 9.07 -20.57
N PRO A 368 20.92 9.38 -19.58
CA PRO A 368 20.89 10.66 -18.90
C PRO A 368 21.09 11.85 -19.85
N VAL A 369 21.68 11.60 -21.02
CA VAL A 369 21.88 12.57 -22.11
C VAL A 369 20.91 12.32 -23.28
N GLY A 370 19.78 11.67 -23.00
CA GLY A 370 18.83 11.25 -24.02
C GLY A 370 18.24 12.40 -24.83
N GLU A 371 18.03 13.56 -24.22
CA GLU A 371 17.55 14.75 -24.93
C GLU A 371 18.52 15.20 -26.02
N VAL A 372 19.83 15.14 -25.74
CA VAL A 372 20.89 15.52 -26.69
C VAL A 372 20.94 14.62 -27.91
N LEU A 373 20.65 13.30 -27.73
CA LEU A 373 20.57 12.32 -28.81
C LEU A 373 19.15 12.21 -29.40
N GLY A 374 18.25 13.10 -29.03
CA GLY A 374 16.87 13.08 -29.50
C GLY A 374 16.00 11.96 -28.92
N LEU A 375 16.49 11.23 -27.90
CA LEU A 375 15.73 10.10 -27.29
C LEU A 375 14.63 10.58 -26.32
N GLY A 376 14.70 11.84 -25.88
CA GLY A 376 13.82 12.39 -24.84
C GLY A 376 14.16 11.87 -23.44
N GLU A 377 13.50 12.44 -22.44
CA GLU A 377 13.71 12.10 -21.01
C GLU A 377 13.38 10.63 -20.71
N ASN A 378 12.30 10.12 -21.29
CA ASN A 378 11.81 8.75 -21.07
C ASN A 378 12.44 7.70 -22.00
N GLY A 379 13.34 8.12 -22.92
CA GLY A 379 13.95 7.25 -23.90
C GLY A 379 13.03 6.83 -25.04
N VAL A 380 13.51 5.89 -25.86
CA VAL A 380 12.80 5.33 -27.03
C VAL A 380 12.50 3.86 -26.80
N THR A 381 11.31 3.43 -27.19
CA THR A 381 10.81 2.07 -27.02
C THR A 381 10.33 1.48 -28.35
N SER A 382 10.37 0.14 -28.53
CA SER A 382 9.74 -0.57 -29.65
C SER A 382 8.23 -0.74 -29.51
N TYR A 383 7.65 -0.19 -28.45
CA TYR A 383 6.22 -0.25 -28.14
C TYR A 383 5.78 1.12 -27.59
N VAL A 384 4.48 1.36 -27.54
CA VAL A 384 3.92 2.58 -26.96
C VAL A 384 4.23 2.64 -25.46
N ASP A 385 4.87 3.70 -25.01
CA ASP A 385 5.15 3.94 -23.59
C ASP A 385 3.88 4.45 -22.89
N THR A 386 3.25 3.58 -22.09
CA THR A 386 2.04 3.91 -21.35
C THR A 386 2.23 4.96 -20.24
N GLY A 387 3.48 5.23 -19.85
CA GLY A 387 3.82 6.30 -18.90
C GLY A 387 3.76 7.70 -19.50
N LYS A 388 3.73 7.83 -20.85
CA LYS A 388 3.59 9.11 -21.53
C LYS A 388 2.19 9.70 -21.35
N THR A 389 2.12 11.04 -21.38
CA THR A 389 0.84 11.75 -21.36
C THR A 389 0.07 11.59 -22.67
N LEU A 390 -1.23 11.78 -22.62
CA LEU A 390 -2.06 11.78 -23.83
C LEU A 390 -1.65 12.89 -24.79
N GLY A 391 -1.19 14.03 -24.27
CA GLY A 391 -0.63 15.11 -25.06
C GLY A 391 0.63 14.71 -25.82
N ASP A 392 1.52 13.92 -25.21
CA ASP A 392 2.72 13.39 -25.87
C ASP A 392 2.40 12.37 -26.97
N LEU A 393 1.34 11.58 -26.77
CA LEU A 393 0.95 10.50 -27.68
C LEU A 393 0.04 10.96 -28.83
N LEU A 394 -0.87 11.90 -28.57
CA LEU A 394 -1.93 12.31 -29.49
C LEU A 394 -1.83 13.78 -29.91
N GLY A 395 -0.93 14.55 -29.30
CA GLY A 395 -0.89 16.02 -29.41
C GLY A 395 -1.88 16.72 -28.46
N LYS A 396 -1.78 18.05 -28.37
CA LYS A 396 -2.57 18.87 -27.44
C LYS A 396 -4.09 18.79 -27.68
N ASP A 397 -4.50 18.49 -28.89
CA ASP A 397 -5.92 18.32 -29.23
C ASP A 397 -6.44 16.90 -28.98
N LEU A 398 -5.65 16.05 -28.37
CA LEU A 398 -5.97 14.64 -28.08
C LEU A 398 -6.54 13.90 -29.31
N GLY A 399 -5.82 13.97 -30.45
CA GLY A 399 -6.17 13.29 -31.68
C GLY A 399 -7.20 14.02 -32.55
N GLY A 400 -7.56 15.27 -32.24
CA GLY A 400 -8.46 16.09 -33.03
C GLY A 400 -9.34 17.05 -32.23
N SER A 401 -9.98 18.00 -32.96
CA SER A 401 -10.85 19.03 -32.34
C SER A 401 -12.19 18.52 -31.83
N ASP A 402 -12.58 17.31 -32.19
CA ASP A 402 -13.88 16.73 -31.85
C ASP A 402 -13.82 15.94 -30.51
N GLY A 403 -14.98 15.76 -29.88
CA GLY A 403 -15.10 14.98 -28.65
C GLY A 403 -14.73 15.70 -27.35
N TRP A 404 -14.38 16.98 -27.40
CA TRP A 404 -14.26 17.79 -26.19
C TRP A 404 -15.60 17.93 -25.48
N ALA A 405 -15.60 17.78 -24.14
CA ALA A 405 -16.80 17.93 -23.35
C ALA A 405 -17.33 19.36 -23.46
N LYS A 406 -18.63 19.51 -23.84
CA LYS A 406 -19.27 20.82 -24.01
C LYS A 406 -20.14 21.18 -22.83
N GLY A 407 -20.20 22.46 -22.51
CA GLY A 407 -21.15 23.01 -21.54
C GLY A 407 -22.57 23.00 -22.08
N VAL A 408 -23.53 22.99 -21.17
CA VAL A 408 -24.96 23.01 -21.47
C VAL A 408 -25.45 24.45 -21.66
N GLY A 409 -25.95 24.75 -22.84
CA GLY A 409 -26.45 26.09 -23.18
C GLY A 409 -25.34 27.05 -23.64
N GLN A 410 -25.43 28.32 -23.24
CA GLN A 410 -24.42 29.33 -23.55
C GLN A 410 -23.57 29.65 -22.32
N PRO A 411 -22.28 29.96 -22.50
CA PRO A 411 -21.42 30.34 -21.37
C PRO A 411 -21.86 31.69 -20.77
N HIS A 412 -21.88 31.76 -19.44
CA HIS A 412 -22.20 32.94 -18.65
C HIS A 412 -20.95 33.44 -17.91
N GLU A 413 -20.66 34.73 -18.00
CA GLU A 413 -19.57 35.34 -17.24
C GLU A 413 -19.88 35.36 -15.74
N VAL A 414 -18.94 34.92 -14.91
CA VAL A 414 -18.93 35.04 -13.47
C VAL A 414 -17.68 35.78 -13.02
N LYS A 415 -17.85 36.80 -12.16
CA LYS A 415 -16.73 37.56 -11.59
C LYS A 415 -16.55 37.17 -10.14
N ASP A 416 -15.32 36.84 -9.77
CA ASP A 416 -14.95 36.63 -8.37
C ASP A 416 -14.80 37.96 -7.61
N ALA A 417 -14.54 37.88 -6.29
CA ALA A 417 -14.37 39.06 -5.44
C ALA A 417 -13.16 39.94 -5.82
N ASP A 418 -12.18 39.37 -6.53
CA ASP A 418 -10.97 40.02 -6.98
C ASP A 418 -11.10 40.57 -8.42
N GLY A 419 -12.26 40.37 -9.06
CA GLY A 419 -12.59 40.85 -10.39
C GLY A 419 -12.13 39.96 -11.55
N ASN A 420 -11.61 38.74 -11.28
CA ASN A 420 -11.25 37.77 -12.31
C ASN A 420 -12.52 37.21 -12.99
N ILE A 421 -12.48 37.10 -14.31
CA ILE A 421 -13.60 36.60 -15.10
C ILE A 421 -13.41 35.11 -15.34
N SER A 422 -14.44 34.33 -14.99
CA SER A 422 -14.60 32.92 -15.34
C SER A 422 -15.93 32.71 -16.06
N TYR A 423 -16.11 31.57 -16.71
CA TYR A 423 -17.34 31.22 -17.39
C TYR A 423 -17.93 29.96 -16.79
N VAL A 424 -19.27 29.93 -16.71
CA VAL A 424 -20.03 28.75 -16.34
C VAL A 424 -21.14 28.48 -17.35
N ASP A 425 -21.51 27.22 -17.52
CA ASP A 425 -22.64 26.81 -18.34
C ASP A 425 -23.99 26.96 -17.59
N ASN A 426 -25.10 26.60 -18.22
CA ASN A 426 -26.44 26.72 -17.63
C ASN A 426 -26.63 25.81 -16.39
N GLU A 427 -25.80 24.83 -16.18
CA GLU A 427 -25.80 23.92 -15.02
C GLU A 427 -24.81 24.33 -13.94
N GLY A 428 -24.03 25.39 -14.19
CA GLY A 428 -23.02 25.91 -13.24
C GLY A 428 -21.66 25.23 -13.34
N ASN A 429 -21.41 24.40 -14.35
CA ASN A 429 -20.09 23.80 -14.57
C ASN A 429 -19.13 24.85 -15.14
N ALA A 430 -17.86 24.79 -14.73
CA ALA A 430 -16.82 25.65 -15.31
C ALA A 430 -16.62 25.34 -16.81
N VAL A 431 -16.63 26.38 -17.63
CA VAL A 431 -16.42 26.29 -19.08
C VAL A 431 -15.44 27.38 -19.51
N ASP A 432 -14.84 27.23 -20.69
CA ASP A 432 -14.13 28.33 -21.32
C ASP A 432 -15.06 29.23 -22.15
N LYS A 433 -14.50 30.27 -22.76
CA LYS A 433 -15.26 31.22 -23.62
C LYS A 433 -15.92 30.56 -24.85
N ASP A 434 -15.41 29.41 -25.29
CA ASP A 434 -15.90 28.63 -26.43
C ASP A 434 -16.89 27.54 -26.00
N ASN A 435 -17.33 27.58 -24.73
CA ASN A 435 -18.29 26.66 -24.09
C ASN A 435 -17.79 25.20 -24.00
N TYR A 436 -16.49 24.98 -23.81
CA TYR A 436 -15.97 23.67 -23.46
C TYR A 436 -15.79 23.54 -21.93
N ARG A 437 -16.19 22.42 -21.39
CA ARG A 437 -16.07 22.14 -19.95
C ARG A 437 -14.59 22.06 -19.54
N LEU A 438 -14.33 22.57 -18.36
CA LEU A 438 -13.00 22.56 -17.76
C LEU A 438 -12.96 21.64 -16.56
N ASP A 439 -11.86 20.93 -16.39
CA ASP A 439 -11.57 20.15 -15.21
C ASP A 439 -11.19 21.05 -14.01
N LYS A 440 -10.87 20.43 -12.87
CA LYS A 440 -10.45 21.15 -11.65
C LYS A 440 -9.18 22.02 -11.83
N ASP A 441 -8.37 21.70 -12.82
CA ASP A 441 -7.11 22.39 -13.13
C ASP A 441 -7.28 23.44 -14.23
N GLY A 442 -8.54 23.68 -14.68
CA GLY A 442 -8.90 24.67 -15.69
C GLY A 442 -8.59 24.24 -17.13
N LYS A 443 -8.41 22.95 -17.39
CA LYS A 443 -8.10 22.39 -18.71
C LYS A 443 -9.34 21.75 -19.35
N ARG A 444 -9.42 21.85 -20.70
CA ARG A 444 -10.41 21.08 -21.48
C ARG A 444 -10.14 19.59 -21.32
N PHE A 445 -11.18 18.79 -21.29
CA PHE A 445 -11.09 17.34 -21.20
C PHE A 445 -11.99 16.64 -22.21
N LYS A 446 -11.64 15.39 -22.53
CA LYS A 446 -12.49 14.44 -23.26
C LYS A 446 -12.98 13.34 -22.30
N GLU A 447 -14.18 12.84 -22.54
CA GLU A 447 -14.73 11.71 -21.79
C GLU A 447 -14.45 10.41 -22.54
N LEU A 448 -14.16 9.37 -21.78
CA LEU A 448 -14.02 8.00 -22.29
C LEU A 448 -15.23 7.19 -21.84
N THR A 449 -15.91 6.56 -22.80
CA THR A 449 -17.08 5.72 -22.54
C THR A 449 -16.83 4.32 -23.05
N ILE A 450 -17.09 3.30 -22.22
CA ILE A 450 -17.00 1.89 -22.56
C ILE A 450 -18.27 1.19 -22.08
N ASN A 451 -18.89 0.40 -22.93
CA ASN A 451 -20.19 -0.27 -22.66
C ASN A 451 -21.28 0.71 -22.19
N GLY A 452 -21.25 1.96 -22.67
CA GLY A 452 -22.18 3.01 -22.26
C GLY A 452 -21.89 3.61 -20.89
N VAL A 453 -20.81 3.23 -20.21
CA VAL A 453 -20.39 3.73 -18.91
C VAL A 453 -19.24 4.73 -19.09
N THR A 454 -19.37 5.92 -18.51
CA THR A 454 -18.27 6.91 -18.51
C THR A 454 -17.20 6.46 -17.54
N ILE A 455 -16.00 6.23 -18.04
CA ILE A 455 -14.82 5.79 -17.26
C ILE A 455 -14.20 6.96 -16.52
N GLY A 456 -13.98 8.08 -17.22
CA GLY A 456 -13.32 9.25 -16.64
C GLY A 456 -13.23 10.42 -17.63
N GLN A 457 -12.64 11.50 -17.12
CA GLN A 457 -12.38 12.75 -17.84
C GLN A 457 -10.87 12.92 -17.95
N TYR A 458 -10.36 13.12 -19.16
CA TYR A 458 -8.93 13.09 -19.45
C TYR A 458 -8.51 14.31 -20.27
N ASN A 459 -7.42 14.90 -19.87
CA ASN A 459 -6.79 16.03 -20.53
C ASN A 459 -5.41 15.66 -21.11
N GLU A 460 -4.70 16.63 -21.69
CA GLU A 460 -3.41 16.42 -22.32
C GLU A 460 -2.30 15.94 -21.37
N ASP A 461 -2.39 16.26 -20.06
CA ASP A 461 -1.40 15.88 -19.04
C ASP A 461 -1.66 14.49 -18.43
N THR A 462 -2.78 13.87 -18.75
CA THR A 462 -3.13 12.54 -18.22
C THR A 462 -2.23 11.48 -18.83
N ALA A 463 -1.55 10.67 -18.01
CA ALA A 463 -0.77 9.54 -18.48
C ALA A 463 -1.70 8.43 -19.02
N LEU A 464 -1.31 7.76 -20.11
CA LEU A 464 -2.09 6.64 -20.67
C LEU A 464 -2.27 5.50 -19.65
N GLU A 465 -1.27 5.25 -18.80
CA GLU A 465 -1.39 4.26 -17.72
C GLU A 465 -2.53 4.58 -16.74
N THR A 466 -2.79 5.87 -16.45
CA THR A 466 -3.93 6.30 -15.64
C THR A 466 -5.24 5.90 -16.28
N VAL A 467 -5.39 6.12 -17.60
CA VAL A 467 -6.58 5.72 -18.36
C VAL A 467 -6.81 4.21 -18.28
N LEU A 468 -5.75 3.40 -18.46
CA LEU A 468 -5.83 1.93 -18.37
C LEU A 468 -6.21 1.48 -16.96
N ASN A 469 -5.67 2.12 -15.92
CA ASN A 469 -5.99 1.81 -14.53
C ASN A 469 -7.44 2.17 -14.19
N ASP A 470 -7.94 3.30 -14.68
CA ASP A 470 -9.32 3.74 -14.48
C ASP A 470 -10.32 2.77 -15.13
N ILE A 471 -10.03 2.30 -16.36
CA ILE A 471 -10.83 1.25 -17.01
C ILE A 471 -10.87 -0.02 -16.15
N ASN A 472 -9.72 -0.48 -15.65
CA ASN A 472 -9.64 -1.70 -14.86
C ASN A 472 -10.32 -1.58 -13.49
N SER A 473 -10.31 -0.39 -12.90
CA SER A 473 -10.91 -0.08 -11.60
C SER A 473 -12.43 0.09 -11.70
N ASN A 474 -12.93 0.44 -12.88
CA ASN A 474 -14.37 0.60 -13.10
C ASN A 474 -15.03 -0.80 -13.23
N THR A 475 -15.86 -1.14 -12.24
CA THR A 475 -16.57 -2.43 -12.22
C THR A 475 -17.82 -2.43 -13.10
N GLU A 476 -18.42 -1.27 -13.34
CA GLU A 476 -19.68 -1.13 -14.09
C GLU A 476 -19.45 -1.25 -15.60
N ALA A 477 -18.28 -0.85 -16.09
CA ALA A 477 -17.90 -1.00 -17.49
C ALA A 477 -17.78 -2.47 -17.95
N GLY A 478 -17.64 -3.40 -17.01
CA GLY A 478 -17.67 -4.83 -17.29
C GLY A 478 -16.51 -5.34 -18.18
N VAL A 479 -15.42 -4.57 -18.30
CA VAL A 479 -14.22 -4.95 -19.07
C VAL A 479 -12.96 -4.80 -18.26
N SER A 480 -11.90 -5.47 -18.70
CA SER A 480 -10.53 -5.23 -18.28
C SER A 480 -9.67 -4.95 -19.50
N VAL A 481 -8.65 -4.13 -19.36
CA VAL A 481 -7.69 -3.83 -20.43
C VAL A 481 -6.27 -4.11 -19.96
N SER A 482 -5.46 -4.66 -20.85
CA SER A 482 -4.02 -4.80 -20.68
C SER A 482 -3.30 -4.34 -21.94
N PHE A 483 -2.05 -3.89 -21.77
CA PHE A 483 -1.20 -3.54 -22.88
C PHE A 483 -0.10 -4.59 -23.06
N SER A 484 -0.03 -5.19 -24.24
CA SER A 484 1.01 -6.15 -24.60
C SER A 484 2.17 -5.43 -25.27
N LYS A 485 3.28 -5.28 -24.56
CA LYS A 485 4.51 -4.68 -25.12
C LYS A 485 5.07 -5.49 -26.28
N THR A 486 4.93 -6.81 -26.24
CA THR A 486 5.44 -7.75 -27.28
C THR A 486 4.72 -7.59 -28.60
N THR A 487 3.40 -7.41 -28.58
CA THR A 487 2.59 -7.23 -29.79
C THR A 487 2.24 -5.79 -30.07
N ASN A 488 2.60 -4.87 -29.16
CA ASN A 488 2.24 -3.45 -29.18
C ASN A 488 0.71 -3.24 -29.34
N GLN A 489 -0.08 -4.02 -28.59
CA GLN A 489 -1.54 -4.01 -28.69
C GLN A 489 -2.22 -3.82 -27.34
N PHE A 490 -3.31 -3.09 -27.35
CA PHE A 490 -4.28 -3.14 -26.25
C PHE A 490 -5.13 -4.39 -26.39
N VAL A 491 -5.36 -5.05 -25.27
CA VAL A 491 -6.17 -6.27 -25.17
C VAL A 491 -7.28 -6.04 -24.16
N PHE A 492 -8.49 -5.87 -24.64
CA PHE A 492 -9.69 -5.81 -23.83
C PHE A 492 -10.28 -7.20 -23.67
N THR A 493 -10.75 -7.51 -22.49
CA THR A 493 -11.44 -8.76 -22.15
C THR A 493 -12.68 -8.43 -21.35
N ALA A 494 -13.82 -8.93 -21.76
CA ALA A 494 -15.05 -8.82 -20.98
C ALA A 494 -14.87 -9.54 -19.63
N LYS A 495 -15.34 -8.93 -18.52
CA LYS A 495 -15.28 -9.58 -17.19
C LYS A 495 -16.25 -10.74 -17.09
N GLU A 496 -17.36 -10.70 -17.83
CA GLU A 496 -18.30 -11.79 -17.94
C GLU A 496 -17.93 -12.68 -19.13
N THR A 497 -17.88 -13.99 -18.91
CA THR A 497 -17.79 -15.00 -19.97
C THR A 497 -19.15 -15.24 -20.59
N GLY A 498 -19.19 -15.93 -21.71
CA GLY A 498 -20.44 -16.29 -22.41
C GLY A 498 -20.79 -15.35 -23.55
N GLU A 499 -21.87 -15.70 -24.27
CA GLU A 499 -22.38 -14.95 -25.42
C GLU A 499 -22.84 -13.51 -25.04
N GLY A 500 -23.12 -13.26 -23.75
CA GLY A 500 -23.50 -11.95 -23.21
C GLY A 500 -22.33 -11.01 -22.97
N GLY A 501 -21.10 -11.51 -22.97
CA GLY A 501 -19.90 -10.69 -22.76
C GLY A 501 -19.77 -9.65 -23.88
N ARG A 502 -19.72 -8.35 -23.50
CA ARG A 502 -19.73 -7.25 -24.47
C ARG A 502 -18.54 -6.32 -24.25
N ILE A 503 -17.97 -5.81 -25.34
CA ILE A 503 -16.95 -4.78 -25.38
C ILE A 503 -17.38 -3.77 -26.44
N ASP A 504 -17.81 -2.58 -26.00
CA ASP A 504 -18.26 -1.47 -26.82
C ASP A 504 -17.39 -0.25 -26.49
N ILE A 505 -16.68 0.26 -27.46
CA ILE A 505 -15.81 1.45 -27.32
C ILE A 505 -16.36 2.50 -28.28
N GLY A 506 -16.99 3.50 -27.70
CA GLY A 506 -17.63 4.58 -28.42
C GLY A 506 -16.66 5.50 -29.13
N ALA A 507 -17.24 6.39 -29.96
CA ALA A 507 -16.51 7.46 -30.67
C ALA A 507 -15.82 8.43 -29.69
N GLY A 508 -14.88 9.22 -30.17
CA GLY A 508 -14.13 10.23 -29.42
C GLY A 508 -12.81 9.71 -28.88
N LEU A 509 -12.52 9.93 -27.60
CA LEU A 509 -11.24 9.54 -27.02
C LEU A 509 -11.04 8.01 -27.05
N GLY A 510 -12.11 7.22 -26.85
CA GLY A 510 -12.07 5.77 -26.93
C GLY A 510 -11.63 5.27 -28.30
N GLU A 511 -12.27 5.77 -29.34
CA GLU A 511 -11.92 5.47 -30.76
C GLU A 511 -10.48 5.86 -31.06
N THR A 512 -10.05 7.05 -30.59
CA THR A 512 -8.71 7.58 -30.88
C THR A 512 -7.62 6.72 -30.23
N LEU A 513 -7.84 6.22 -29.00
CA LEU A 513 -6.85 5.43 -28.26
C LEU A 513 -6.89 3.94 -28.61
N PHE A 514 -8.08 3.38 -28.73
CA PHE A 514 -8.29 1.94 -28.74
C PHE A 514 -9.00 1.41 -29.98
N GLY A 515 -9.33 2.28 -30.93
CA GLY A 515 -10.20 1.95 -32.06
C GLY A 515 -11.66 1.78 -31.64
N GLN A 516 -12.57 1.95 -32.60
CA GLN A 516 -13.99 1.78 -32.38
C GLN A 516 -14.41 0.33 -32.50
N ILE A 517 -15.21 -0.13 -31.57
CA ILE A 517 -16.00 -1.36 -31.66
C ILE A 517 -17.44 -1.06 -31.22
N ASP A 518 -18.42 -1.42 -32.03
CA ASP A 518 -19.86 -1.20 -31.83
C ASP A 518 -20.64 -2.43 -32.28
N TYR A 519 -21.95 -2.45 -32.03
CA TYR A 519 -22.82 -3.58 -32.36
C TYR A 519 -24.02 -3.09 -33.18
N LYS A 520 -24.39 -3.90 -34.20
CA LYS A 520 -25.63 -3.73 -34.92
C LYS A 520 -26.82 -4.24 -34.14
N ASP A 521 -28.02 -3.91 -34.60
CA ASP A 521 -29.28 -4.42 -34.04
C ASP A 521 -29.38 -5.97 -34.06
N ASP A 522 -28.68 -6.61 -34.98
CA ASP A 522 -28.64 -8.09 -35.13
C ASP A 522 -27.58 -8.72 -34.19
N GLY A 523 -26.86 -7.91 -33.39
CA GLY A 523 -25.80 -8.36 -32.49
C GLY A 523 -24.43 -8.58 -33.15
N SER A 524 -24.32 -8.39 -34.48
CA SER A 524 -23.01 -8.46 -35.13
C SER A 524 -22.16 -7.22 -34.84
N THR A 525 -20.83 -7.40 -34.73
CA THR A 525 -19.89 -6.31 -34.39
C THR A 525 -19.53 -5.47 -35.60
N ILE A 526 -19.31 -4.18 -35.37
CA ILE A 526 -18.71 -3.22 -36.29
C ILE A 526 -17.34 -2.85 -35.74
N LEU A 527 -16.29 -3.06 -36.52
CA LEU A 527 -14.93 -2.59 -36.18
C LEU A 527 -14.62 -1.36 -37.03
N GLY A 528 -14.17 -0.27 -36.40
CA GLY A 528 -13.78 0.96 -37.07
C GLY A 528 -12.58 0.75 -37.99
N ASP A 529 -11.58 -0.04 -37.56
CA ASP A 529 -10.39 -0.38 -38.35
C ASP A 529 -10.12 -1.88 -38.27
N THR A 530 -10.50 -2.64 -39.33
CA THR A 530 -10.30 -4.10 -39.41
C THR A 530 -8.86 -4.51 -39.66
N GLN A 531 -7.95 -3.58 -40.01
CA GLN A 531 -6.53 -3.87 -40.19
C GLN A 531 -5.77 -3.83 -38.86
N LYS A 532 -6.22 -2.99 -37.93
CA LYS A 532 -5.60 -2.78 -36.62
C LYS A 532 -6.34 -3.45 -35.47
N SER A 533 -7.60 -3.83 -35.70
CA SER A 533 -8.47 -4.37 -34.65
C SER A 533 -8.91 -5.78 -34.97
N SER A 534 -9.04 -6.59 -33.93
CA SER A 534 -9.61 -7.95 -34.03
C SER A 534 -10.56 -8.17 -32.84
N TYR A 535 -11.68 -8.80 -33.09
CA TYR A 535 -12.66 -9.17 -32.10
C TYR A 535 -12.99 -10.64 -32.12
N THR A 536 -13.05 -11.24 -30.95
CA THR A 536 -13.53 -12.61 -30.75
C THR A 536 -14.72 -12.55 -29.79
N ALA A 537 -15.87 -13.00 -30.23
CA ALA A 537 -17.08 -13.05 -29.41
C ALA A 537 -16.92 -14.01 -28.23
N GLY A 538 -17.56 -13.68 -27.13
CA GLY A 538 -17.69 -14.59 -25.99
C GLY A 538 -18.54 -15.82 -26.39
N LYS A 539 -18.34 -16.93 -25.70
CA LYS A 539 -19.03 -18.19 -25.91
C LYS A 539 -19.57 -18.73 -24.62
N ASP A 540 -20.77 -19.31 -24.66
CA ASP A 540 -21.32 -20.06 -23.54
C ASP A 540 -20.68 -21.44 -23.41
N ALA A 541 -20.61 -21.99 -22.21
CA ALA A 541 -20.38 -23.39 -21.98
C ALA A 541 -21.61 -24.20 -22.49
N ILE A 542 -21.37 -25.17 -23.33
CA ILE A 542 -22.42 -26.03 -23.89
C ILE A 542 -22.11 -27.48 -23.47
N PHE A 543 -23.06 -28.08 -22.77
CA PHE A 543 -22.89 -29.42 -22.21
C PHE A 543 -24.20 -30.19 -22.17
N HIS A 544 -24.07 -31.50 -22.08
CA HIS A 544 -25.17 -32.45 -21.95
C HIS A 544 -25.09 -33.13 -20.59
N ALA A 545 -26.18 -33.11 -19.84
CA ALA A 545 -26.26 -33.73 -18.52
C ALA A 545 -27.55 -34.53 -18.36
N THR A 546 -27.47 -35.64 -17.63
CA THR A 546 -28.61 -36.41 -17.14
C THR A 546 -28.87 -36.05 -15.68
N ILE A 547 -30.01 -35.42 -15.41
CA ILE A 547 -30.40 -34.97 -14.06
C ILE A 547 -31.66 -35.74 -13.65
N ASN A 548 -31.58 -36.52 -12.58
CA ASN A 548 -32.66 -37.43 -12.13
C ASN A 548 -33.22 -38.32 -13.26
N GLY A 549 -32.35 -38.81 -14.12
CA GLY A 549 -32.70 -39.67 -15.25
C GLY A 549 -33.30 -38.96 -16.46
N LYS A 550 -33.33 -37.62 -16.48
CA LYS A 550 -33.77 -36.80 -17.61
C LYS A 550 -32.55 -36.19 -18.33
N ASN A 551 -32.41 -36.45 -19.60
CA ASN A 551 -31.37 -35.87 -20.45
C ASN A 551 -31.68 -34.44 -20.83
N MET A 552 -30.66 -33.57 -20.73
CA MET A 552 -30.80 -32.14 -20.99
C MET A 552 -29.56 -31.58 -21.68
N ALA A 553 -29.76 -30.82 -22.76
CA ALA A 553 -28.75 -29.99 -23.37
C ALA A 553 -28.80 -28.59 -22.70
N LEU A 554 -27.70 -28.18 -22.13
CA LEU A 554 -27.61 -26.97 -21.28
C LEU A 554 -26.56 -26.01 -21.80
N SER A 555 -26.82 -24.71 -21.61
CA SER A 555 -25.84 -23.67 -21.78
C SER A 555 -25.65 -22.87 -20.46
N ARG A 556 -24.43 -22.37 -20.21
CA ARG A 556 -24.10 -21.50 -19.12
C ARG A 556 -23.09 -20.45 -19.58
N SER A 557 -23.27 -19.23 -19.15
CA SER A 557 -22.32 -18.14 -19.47
C SER A 557 -20.97 -18.28 -18.75
N SER A 558 -20.84 -19.21 -17.82
CA SER A 558 -19.63 -19.47 -17.06
C SER A 558 -19.28 -20.95 -17.07
N ASN A 559 -17.99 -21.29 -16.97
CA ASN A 559 -17.52 -22.65 -16.78
C ASN A 559 -17.77 -23.17 -15.36
N THR A 560 -18.08 -22.28 -14.40
CA THR A 560 -18.49 -22.64 -13.03
C THR A 560 -19.94 -22.26 -12.83
N PHE A 561 -20.77 -23.23 -12.51
CA PHE A 561 -22.22 -23.05 -12.33
C PHE A 561 -22.79 -24.04 -11.31
N ASP A 562 -23.95 -23.72 -10.78
CA ASP A 562 -24.68 -24.59 -9.88
C ASP A 562 -25.69 -25.51 -10.64
N LEU A 563 -25.72 -26.78 -10.26
CA LEU A 563 -26.78 -27.72 -10.59
C LEU A 563 -27.32 -28.35 -9.29
N ASP A 564 -28.50 -27.96 -8.89
CA ASP A 564 -29.23 -28.45 -7.73
C ASP A 564 -28.39 -28.54 -6.45
N GLY A 565 -27.60 -27.48 -6.17
CA GLY A 565 -26.76 -27.35 -4.97
C GLY A 565 -25.32 -27.87 -5.10
N MET A 566 -24.96 -28.43 -6.24
CA MET A 566 -23.58 -28.80 -6.54
C MET A 566 -22.98 -27.76 -7.53
N SER A 567 -21.92 -27.13 -7.11
CA SER A 567 -21.14 -26.24 -7.98
C SER A 567 -20.18 -27.07 -8.80
N ILE A 568 -20.34 -27.03 -10.14
CA ILE A 568 -19.55 -27.78 -11.11
C ILE A 568 -18.68 -26.77 -11.88
N THR A 569 -17.40 -27.10 -12.05
CA THR A 569 -16.47 -26.34 -12.89
C THR A 569 -15.97 -27.24 -14.04
N LEU A 570 -16.14 -26.76 -15.26
CA LEU A 570 -15.66 -27.40 -16.47
C LEU A 570 -14.24 -26.91 -16.79
N ASN A 571 -13.27 -27.80 -16.82
CA ASN A 571 -11.87 -27.51 -17.12
C ASN A 571 -11.45 -27.95 -18.53
N GLY A 572 -12.29 -28.67 -19.23
CA GLY A 572 -12.02 -29.16 -20.57
C GLY A 572 -13.28 -29.72 -21.24
N THR A 573 -13.14 -29.98 -22.51
CA THR A 573 -14.22 -30.56 -23.36
C THR A 573 -14.03 -32.08 -23.55
N PHE A 574 -15.12 -32.83 -23.60
CA PHE A 574 -15.11 -34.26 -23.85
C PHE A 574 -16.43 -34.69 -24.51
N ASN A 575 -16.45 -35.87 -25.15
CA ASN A 575 -17.60 -36.42 -25.84
C ASN A 575 -18.25 -35.42 -26.80
N LYS A 576 -17.44 -34.72 -27.60
CA LYS A 576 -17.93 -33.75 -28.59
C LYS A 576 -18.58 -34.47 -29.77
N GLY A 577 -19.67 -33.89 -30.27
CA GLY A 577 -20.28 -34.33 -31.53
C GLY A 577 -19.46 -34.03 -32.78
N SER A 578 -20.01 -34.26 -33.92
CA SER A 578 -19.33 -34.08 -35.23
C SER A 578 -19.17 -32.60 -35.64
N ALA A 579 -19.93 -31.68 -35.07
CA ALA A 579 -19.84 -30.22 -35.38
C ALA A 579 -18.77 -29.52 -34.51
N THR A 580 -17.49 -29.61 -34.90
CA THR A 580 -16.38 -29.28 -34.01
C THR A 580 -15.69 -27.95 -34.24
N ASP A 581 -15.92 -27.24 -35.35
CA ASP A 581 -15.05 -26.12 -35.75
C ASP A 581 -15.69 -24.71 -35.70
N THR A 582 -16.99 -24.60 -35.37
CA THR A 582 -17.69 -23.34 -35.26
C THR A 582 -18.16 -23.12 -33.83
N PRO A 583 -18.15 -21.88 -33.29
CA PRO A 583 -18.76 -21.64 -31.98
C PRO A 583 -20.21 -22.11 -31.97
N ILE A 584 -20.56 -22.96 -31.00
CA ILE A 584 -21.93 -23.42 -30.80
C ILE A 584 -22.66 -22.30 -30.03
N LEU A 585 -23.74 -21.78 -30.62
CA LEU A 585 -24.58 -20.79 -29.98
C LEU A 585 -25.64 -21.43 -29.07
N SER A 586 -25.91 -20.82 -27.92
CA SER A 586 -26.95 -21.29 -27.00
C SER A 586 -28.33 -21.40 -27.66
N SER A 587 -28.61 -20.55 -28.65
CA SER A 587 -29.83 -20.61 -29.47
C SER A 587 -29.99 -21.91 -30.29
N GLN A 588 -28.87 -22.58 -30.62
CA GLN A 588 -28.88 -23.86 -31.37
C GLN A 588 -29.41 -25.03 -30.52
N LEU A 589 -29.37 -24.90 -29.18
CA LEU A 589 -29.97 -25.89 -28.28
C LEU A 589 -31.49 -25.85 -28.29
N LYS A 590 -32.09 -24.81 -28.87
CA LYS A 590 -33.53 -24.61 -28.90
C LYS A 590 -34.20 -25.54 -29.93
N GLY A 591 -34.89 -26.56 -29.44
CA GLY A 591 -35.56 -27.57 -30.29
C GLY A 591 -34.69 -28.79 -30.60
N LEU A 592 -33.47 -28.86 -30.05
CA LEU A 592 -32.61 -30.04 -30.12
C LEU A 592 -33.22 -31.20 -29.30
N ASP A 593 -33.21 -32.40 -29.84
CA ASP A 593 -33.58 -33.63 -29.09
C ASP A 593 -32.35 -34.13 -28.34
N PRO A 594 -32.28 -33.92 -26.99
CA PRO A 594 -31.09 -34.26 -26.24
C PRO A 594 -30.79 -35.75 -26.19
N ASP A 595 -31.73 -36.60 -26.57
CA ASP A 595 -31.60 -38.06 -26.61
C ASP A 595 -31.04 -38.60 -27.93
N LYS A 596 -31.03 -37.78 -29.01
CA LYS A 596 -30.74 -38.26 -30.36
C LYS A 596 -29.74 -37.44 -31.16
N ASP A 597 -29.55 -36.17 -30.79
CA ASP A 597 -28.70 -35.29 -31.57
C ASP A 597 -27.23 -35.55 -31.27
N THR A 598 -26.52 -36.11 -32.22
CA THR A 598 -25.07 -36.37 -32.14
C THR A 598 -24.22 -35.31 -32.85
N THR A 599 -24.84 -34.24 -33.37
CA THR A 599 -24.09 -33.20 -34.05
C THR A 599 -23.30 -32.35 -33.05
N ILE A 600 -23.88 -32.01 -31.86
CA ILE A 600 -23.25 -31.26 -30.80
C ILE A 600 -22.60 -32.17 -29.76
N PHE A 601 -23.22 -33.29 -29.40
CA PHE A 601 -22.82 -34.19 -28.33
C PHE A 601 -22.54 -35.60 -28.84
N ASP A 602 -21.47 -36.24 -28.40
CA ASP A 602 -21.31 -37.71 -28.56
C ASP A 602 -21.96 -38.41 -27.37
N LEU A 603 -23.12 -38.98 -27.58
CA LEU A 603 -23.93 -39.67 -26.57
C LEU A 603 -23.43 -41.09 -26.24
N ASN A 604 -22.41 -41.61 -26.93
CA ASN A 604 -21.84 -42.94 -26.72
C ASN A 604 -20.52 -42.94 -25.94
N GLY A 605 -20.02 -41.75 -25.52
CA GLY A 605 -18.79 -41.60 -24.78
C GLY A 605 -18.95 -41.94 -23.29
N ASP A 606 -17.83 -42.01 -22.59
CA ASP A 606 -17.82 -42.30 -21.16
C ASP A 606 -18.31 -41.05 -20.35
N ASP A 607 -19.24 -41.29 -19.43
CA ASP A 607 -19.85 -40.29 -18.58
C ASP A 607 -18.97 -39.91 -17.38
N VAL A 608 -19.18 -38.71 -16.87
CA VAL A 608 -18.65 -38.24 -15.59
C VAL A 608 -19.77 -38.27 -14.54
N THR A 609 -19.56 -39.06 -13.48
CA THR A 609 -20.46 -39.14 -12.33
C THR A 609 -19.86 -38.48 -11.13
N PHE A 610 -20.66 -38.12 -10.11
CA PHE A 610 -20.21 -37.43 -8.94
C PHE A 610 -20.52 -38.24 -7.67
N SER A 611 -19.53 -38.27 -6.76
CA SER A 611 -19.72 -38.81 -5.42
C SER A 611 -19.29 -37.72 -4.39
N SER A 612 -20.14 -37.52 -3.38
CA SER A 612 -19.89 -36.48 -2.35
C SER A 612 -19.77 -37.11 -0.97
N LYS A 613 -18.74 -36.70 -0.23
CA LYS A 613 -18.57 -37.07 1.18
C LYS A 613 -18.16 -35.80 1.99
N THR A 614 -18.47 -35.80 3.27
CA THR A 614 -18.02 -34.71 4.14
C THR A 614 -16.50 -34.72 4.25
N ASP A 615 -15.87 -33.53 4.08
CA ASP A 615 -14.45 -33.32 4.35
C ASP A 615 -14.25 -33.16 5.87
N THR A 616 -14.15 -34.28 6.55
CA THR A 616 -14.01 -34.32 8.01
C THR A 616 -12.72 -33.68 8.47
N ASP A 617 -11.62 -33.86 7.73
CA ASP A 617 -10.31 -33.33 8.11
C ASP A 617 -10.31 -31.81 8.13
N LYS A 618 -10.85 -31.17 7.09
CA LYS A 618 -10.99 -29.72 7.04
C LYS A 618 -11.79 -29.15 8.20
N ILE A 619 -12.90 -29.80 8.57
CA ILE A 619 -13.73 -29.36 9.70
C ILE A 619 -12.97 -29.54 11.01
N ILE A 620 -12.32 -30.68 11.21
CA ILE A 620 -11.55 -30.99 12.43
C ILE A 620 -10.41 -29.97 12.62
N ASP A 621 -9.65 -29.66 11.57
CA ASP A 621 -8.54 -28.69 11.64
C ASP A 621 -9.03 -27.30 12.06
N VAL A 622 -10.15 -26.84 11.50
CA VAL A 622 -10.72 -25.54 11.87
C VAL A 622 -11.25 -25.55 13.30
N VAL A 623 -11.94 -26.62 13.73
CA VAL A 623 -12.44 -26.76 15.11
C VAL A 623 -11.28 -26.85 16.10
N LYS A 624 -10.21 -27.57 15.78
CA LYS A 624 -9.00 -27.66 16.59
C LYS A 624 -8.37 -26.30 16.81
N THR A 625 -8.15 -25.58 15.72
CA THR A 625 -7.58 -24.22 15.79
C THR A 625 -8.49 -23.27 16.60
N MET A 626 -9.81 -23.39 16.42
CA MET A 626 -10.78 -22.60 17.19
C MET A 626 -10.69 -22.89 18.70
N VAL A 627 -10.54 -24.16 19.07
CA VAL A 627 -10.37 -24.57 20.49
C VAL A 627 -9.07 -24.00 21.05
N GLU A 628 -7.98 -24.06 20.31
CA GLU A 628 -6.68 -23.49 20.70
C GLU A 628 -6.76 -21.97 20.91
N ASP A 629 -7.33 -21.24 19.91
CA ASP A 629 -7.52 -19.79 19.99
C ASP A 629 -8.43 -19.39 21.16
N TYR A 630 -9.53 -20.12 21.38
CA TYR A 630 -10.42 -19.92 22.53
C TYR A 630 -9.68 -20.08 23.85
N ASN A 631 -8.93 -21.17 24.00
CA ASN A 631 -8.17 -21.44 25.21
C ASN A 631 -7.09 -20.40 25.48
N ALA A 632 -6.44 -19.92 24.45
CA ALA A 632 -5.46 -18.83 24.55
C ALA A 632 -6.11 -17.54 25.10
N ILE A 633 -7.29 -17.18 24.60
CA ILE A 633 -8.04 -16.01 25.10
C ILE A 633 -8.43 -16.19 26.56
N VAL A 634 -9.02 -17.32 26.90
CA VAL A 634 -9.48 -17.62 28.28
C VAL A 634 -8.33 -17.62 29.27
N SER A 635 -7.18 -18.19 28.90
CA SER A 635 -5.97 -18.21 29.71
C SER A 635 -5.43 -16.77 29.93
N GLU A 636 -5.36 -15.96 28.88
CA GLU A 636 -4.90 -14.55 28.98
C GLU A 636 -5.82 -13.70 29.85
N VAL A 637 -7.14 -13.82 29.64
CA VAL A 637 -8.14 -13.11 30.47
C VAL A 637 -7.99 -13.51 31.92
N LYS A 638 -7.88 -14.82 32.20
CA LYS A 638 -7.71 -15.33 33.58
C LYS A 638 -6.45 -14.77 34.20
N LYS A 639 -5.31 -14.87 33.51
CA LYS A 639 -4.02 -14.37 33.96
C LYS A 639 -4.08 -12.87 34.25
N ALA A 640 -4.67 -12.08 33.34
CA ALA A 640 -4.72 -10.63 33.45
C ALA A 640 -5.39 -10.14 34.75
N TYR A 641 -6.50 -10.78 35.19
CA TYR A 641 -7.17 -10.32 36.40
C TYR A 641 -6.78 -11.10 37.68
N SER A 642 -6.10 -12.26 37.58
CA SER A 642 -5.73 -13.05 38.73
C SER A 642 -4.27 -12.93 39.15
N ASP A 643 -3.37 -12.57 38.27
CA ASP A 643 -1.96 -12.37 38.58
C ASP A 643 -1.81 -11.18 39.53
N MET A 644 -1.13 -11.39 40.63
CA MET A 644 -0.87 -10.32 41.59
C MET A 644 0.29 -9.45 41.13
N PRO A 645 0.22 -8.11 41.39
CA PRO A 645 1.36 -7.24 41.18
C PRO A 645 2.61 -7.74 41.93
N LEU A 646 3.73 -7.70 41.26
CA LEU A 646 5.00 -8.06 41.86
C LEU A 646 5.45 -6.95 42.83
N GLU A 647 6.10 -7.41 43.94
CA GLU A 647 6.69 -6.52 44.93
C GLU A 647 8.21 -6.57 44.86
N LYS A 648 8.85 -5.41 45.13
CA LYS A 648 10.28 -5.31 45.34
C LYS A 648 10.70 -5.94 46.65
N SER A 649 11.99 -6.11 46.88
CA SER A 649 12.57 -6.64 48.12
C SER A 649 12.24 -5.79 49.37
N ASP A 650 11.87 -4.55 49.20
CA ASP A 650 11.43 -3.62 50.27
C ASP A 650 9.91 -3.66 50.49
N GLY A 651 9.16 -4.54 49.84
CA GLY A 651 7.71 -4.61 49.92
C GLY A 651 6.93 -3.57 49.11
N SER A 652 7.61 -2.65 48.42
CA SER A 652 6.96 -1.69 47.54
C SER A 652 6.62 -2.31 46.16
N ARG A 653 5.57 -1.80 45.50
CA ARG A 653 5.23 -2.23 44.15
C ARG A 653 6.15 -1.62 43.12
N TYR A 654 6.40 -2.35 42.06
CA TYR A 654 7.03 -1.79 40.86
C TYR A 654 6.14 -0.68 40.25
N LYS A 655 6.73 0.50 40.02
CA LYS A 655 6.08 1.61 39.33
C LYS A 655 6.79 1.87 38.01
N PRO A 656 6.13 2.57 37.06
CA PRO A 656 6.84 3.01 35.84
C PRO A 656 8.13 3.75 36.19
N LEU A 657 9.20 3.46 35.47
CA LEU A 657 10.48 4.17 35.62
C LEU A 657 10.34 5.64 35.22
N THR A 658 11.03 6.51 35.94
CA THR A 658 11.21 7.90 35.53
C THR A 658 12.30 7.99 34.45
N ASP A 659 12.42 9.11 33.76
CA ASP A 659 13.51 9.31 32.79
C ASP A 659 14.88 9.32 33.48
N GLU A 660 14.95 9.77 34.73
CA GLU A 660 16.14 9.70 35.56
C GLU A 660 16.52 8.25 35.87
N ASP A 661 15.54 7.42 36.28
CA ASP A 661 15.76 5.99 36.52
C ASP A 661 16.29 5.28 35.23
N LYS A 662 15.75 5.67 34.06
CA LYS A 662 16.15 5.07 32.77
C LYS A 662 17.54 5.51 32.32
N ALA A 663 17.99 6.69 32.70
CA ALA A 663 19.29 7.21 32.28
C ALA A 663 20.48 6.36 32.79
N ASP A 664 20.29 5.71 33.93
CA ASP A 664 21.30 4.86 34.57
C ASP A 664 21.17 3.37 34.25
N MET A 665 20.20 2.99 33.35
CA MET A 665 19.88 1.60 33.03
C MET A 665 20.12 1.30 31.55
N THR A 666 20.48 0.06 31.26
CA THR A 666 20.50 -0.45 29.87
C THR A 666 19.08 -0.73 29.37
N GLU A 667 18.86 -0.72 28.04
CA GLU A 667 17.55 -1.06 27.46
C GLU A 667 17.03 -2.44 27.93
N SER A 668 17.92 -3.39 28.10
CA SER A 668 17.55 -4.74 28.59
C SER A 668 17.05 -4.70 30.03
N GLU A 669 17.69 -3.92 30.90
CA GLU A 669 17.27 -3.74 32.29
C GLU A 669 15.95 -2.97 32.39
N ILE A 670 15.78 -1.91 31.59
CA ILE A 670 14.52 -1.15 31.49
C ILE A 670 13.38 -2.10 31.10
N LYS A 671 13.57 -2.88 30.04
CA LYS A 671 12.56 -3.84 29.56
C LYS A 671 12.21 -4.89 30.64
N ALA A 672 13.22 -5.49 31.26
CA ALA A 672 13.02 -6.49 32.32
C ALA A 672 12.33 -5.89 33.56
N TYR A 673 12.63 -4.64 33.92
CA TYR A 673 11.95 -3.94 34.99
C TYR A 673 10.49 -3.61 34.65
N GLU A 674 10.25 -3.07 33.45
CA GLU A 674 8.90 -2.71 32.99
C GLU A 674 7.99 -3.94 32.85
N GLU A 675 8.52 -5.11 32.44
CA GLU A 675 7.77 -6.38 32.42
C GLU A 675 7.29 -6.75 33.82
N LYS A 676 8.15 -6.58 34.83
CA LYS A 676 7.75 -6.80 36.23
C LYS A 676 6.71 -5.80 36.69
N ALA A 677 6.84 -4.53 36.30
CA ALA A 677 5.91 -3.45 36.67
C ALA A 677 4.53 -3.63 35.99
N LYS A 678 4.48 -4.22 34.80
CA LYS A 678 3.25 -4.54 34.07
C LYS A 678 2.54 -5.78 34.61
N THR A 679 3.25 -6.65 35.35
CA THR A 679 2.64 -7.86 35.93
C THR A 679 1.56 -7.46 36.95
N GLY A 680 0.36 -8.00 36.80
CA GLY A 680 -0.79 -7.72 37.66
C GLY A 680 -1.37 -6.33 37.53
N ILE A 681 -1.12 -5.62 36.42
CA ILE A 681 -1.63 -4.25 36.21
C ILE A 681 -3.16 -4.18 36.15
N LEU A 682 -3.82 -5.29 35.78
CA LEU A 682 -5.28 -5.46 35.77
C LEU A 682 -5.77 -6.41 36.88
N PHE A 683 -4.96 -6.62 37.95
CA PHE A 683 -5.32 -7.48 39.06
C PHE A 683 -6.65 -7.06 39.69
N MET A 684 -7.53 -8.05 39.92
CA MET A 684 -8.90 -7.87 40.46
C MET A 684 -9.83 -7.01 39.59
N ASP A 685 -9.52 -6.85 38.29
CA ASP A 685 -10.40 -6.09 37.38
C ASP A 685 -11.77 -6.80 37.25
N ARG A 686 -12.85 -6.04 37.44
CA ARG A 686 -14.23 -6.55 37.43
C ARG A 686 -14.71 -6.90 36.01
N ASP A 687 -14.33 -6.11 35.01
CA ASP A 687 -14.77 -6.33 33.64
C ASP A 687 -14.14 -7.62 33.10
N LEU A 688 -12.87 -7.87 33.40
CA LEU A 688 -12.17 -9.08 32.98
C LEU A 688 -12.65 -10.33 33.77
N SER A 689 -12.90 -10.18 35.05
CA SER A 689 -13.50 -11.25 35.85
C SER A 689 -14.90 -11.64 35.35
N SER A 690 -15.70 -10.62 34.95
CA SER A 690 -17.01 -10.83 34.34
C SER A 690 -16.91 -11.46 32.95
N LEU A 691 -15.95 -11.01 32.12
CA LEU A 691 -15.64 -11.60 30.81
C LEU A 691 -15.24 -13.07 30.94
N TYR A 692 -14.32 -13.39 31.87
CA TYR A 692 -13.93 -14.77 32.12
C TYR A 692 -15.14 -15.66 32.49
N SER A 693 -16.01 -15.17 33.38
CA SER A 693 -17.22 -15.85 33.77
C SER A 693 -18.21 -16.03 32.60
N ALA A 694 -18.32 -15.02 31.75
CA ALA A 694 -19.18 -15.10 30.55
C ALA A 694 -18.63 -16.08 29.50
N LEU A 695 -17.33 -16.07 29.22
CA LEU A 695 -16.67 -17.05 28.34
C LEU A 695 -16.88 -18.48 28.89
N ARG A 696 -16.59 -18.70 30.16
CA ARG A 696 -16.82 -19.98 30.81
C ARG A 696 -18.27 -20.45 30.68
N SER A 697 -19.24 -19.55 30.86
CA SER A 697 -20.66 -19.88 30.75
C SER A 697 -21.08 -20.20 29.31
N ALA A 698 -20.48 -19.56 28.32
CA ALA A 698 -20.78 -19.81 26.90
C ALA A 698 -20.45 -21.24 26.45
N VAL A 699 -19.52 -21.91 27.10
CA VAL A 699 -19.07 -23.27 26.76
C VAL A 699 -19.45 -24.31 27.83
N ALA A 700 -20.13 -23.92 28.92
CA ALA A 700 -20.49 -24.82 30.01
C ALA A 700 -21.77 -25.60 29.68
N PRO A 701 -21.92 -26.83 30.23
CA PRO A 701 -23.07 -27.70 30.01
C PRO A 701 -24.41 -27.20 30.58
N GLY A 702 -24.86 -26.07 30.30
CA GLY A 702 -26.14 -25.51 30.80
C GLY A 702 -26.59 -24.28 30.02
N GLY A 703 -25.70 -23.71 29.22
CA GLY A 703 -25.97 -22.55 28.36
C GLY A 703 -26.09 -22.90 26.87
N SER A 704 -25.50 -23.98 26.42
CA SER A 704 -25.66 -24.64 25.13
C SER A 704 -25.92 -26.11 25.37
N ASP A 705 -26.36 -26.87 24.35
CA ASP A 705 -26.59 -28.32 24.43
C ASP A 705 -25.32 -29.12 24.82
N GLY A 706 -24.79 -28.87 26.03
CA GLY A 706 -23.52 -29.38 26.51
C GLY A 706 -23.41 -30.91 26.53
N SER A 707 -24.53 -31.63 26.58
CA SER A 707 -24.55 -33.09 26.40
C SER A 707 -24.18 -33.43 24.95
N PHE A 708 -24.62 -32.63 23.98
CA PHE A 708 -24.35 -32.87 22.56
C PHE A 708 -22.91 -32.48 22.20
N LEU A 709 -22.37 -31.37 22.70
CA LEU A 709 -20.96 -31.01 22.49
C LEU A 709 -20.01 -32.11 22.96
N ARG A 710 -20.34 -32.78 24.11
CA ARG A 710 -19.57 -33.93 24.58
C ARG A 710 -19.66 -35.13 23.64
N SER A 711 -20.81 -35.39 23.03
CA SER A 711 -20.98 -36.50 22.10
C SER A 711 -20.20 -36.31 20.79
N ILE A 712 -19.93 -35.07 20.40
CA ILE A 712 -19.09 -34.73 19.23
C ILE A 712 -17.61 -34.48 19.61
N GLY A 713 -17.17 -34.88 20.84
CA GLY A 713 -15.78 -34.80 21.24
C GLY A 713 -15.32 -33.45 21.82
N ILE A 714 -16.22 -32.46 21.98
CA ILE A 714 -15.87 -31.17 22.59
C ILE A 714 -16.25 -31.19 24.07
N LYS A 715 -15.26 -31.11 24.94
CA LYS A 715 -15.45 -31.22 26.41
C LYS A 715 -14.83 -29.99 27.09
N THR A 716 -15.39 -29.60 28.25
CA THR A 716 -14.76 -28.60 29.12
C THR A 716 -13.81 -29.33 30.09
N SER A 717 -12.57 -28.85 30.20
CA SER A 717 -11.59 -29.25 31.21
C SER A 717 -11.46 -28.16 32.25
N TYR A 718 -11.21 -28.55 33.51
CA TYR A 718 -10.99 -27.64 34.62
C TYR A 718 -9.70 -28.06 35.35
N GLU A 719 -8.65 -27.29 35.17
CA GLU A 719 -7.34 -27.50 35.80
C GLU A 719 -6.82 -26.15 36.31
N ASP A 720 -6.25 -26.14 37.51
CA ASP A 720 -5.64 -24.96 38.16
C ASP A 720 -6.50 -23.68 38.17
N GLY A 721 -7.81 -23.85 38.34
CA GLY A 721 -8.75 -22.72 38.31
C GLY A 721 -9.09 -22.18 36.93
N LEU A 722 -8.60 -22.78 35.85
CA LEU A 722 -8.83 -22.43 34.46
C LEU A 722 -9.84 -23.41 33.84
N THR A 723 -10.86 -22.90 33.18
CA THR A 723 -11.81 -23.70 32.40
C THR A 723 -11.47 -23.57 30.93
N THR A 724 -11.03 -24.64 30.29
CA THR A 724 -10.65 -24.69 28.87
C THR A 724 -11.55 -25.66 28.11
N LEU A 725 -11.49 -25.61 26.78
CA LEU A 725 -12.05 -26.61 25.88
C LEU A 725 -10.99 -27.66 25.55
N SER A 726 -11.40 -28.92 25.44
CA SER A 726 -10.61 -30.01 24.88
C SER A 726 -11.37 -30.65 23.72
N LEU A 727 -10.63 -31.05 22.68
CA LEU A 727 -11.15 -31.71 21.49
C LEU A 727 -10.64 -33.13 21.42
N ASP A 728 -11.59 -34.07 21.25
CA ASP A 728 -11.33 -35.46 20.86
C ASP A 728 -11.58 -35.56 19.35
N GLU A 729 -10.49 -35.51 18.57
CA GLU A 729 -10.57 -35.49 17.11
C GLU A 729 -11.23 -36.74 16.52
N ASN A 730 -11.03 -37.91 17.17
CA ASN A 730 -11.65 -39.16 16.70
C ASN A 730 -13.18 -39.14 16.93
N ALA A 731 -13.62 -38.66 18.08
CA ALA A 731 -15.04 -38.54 18.37
C ALA A 731 -15.72 -37.51 17.45
N LEU A 732 -15.05 -36.43 17.13
CA LEU A 732 -15.56 -35.42 16.16
C LEU A 732 -15.63 -36.01 14.76
N ARG A 733 -14.64 -36.79 14.32
CA ARG A 733 -14.64 -37.47 13.02
C ARG A 733 -15.82 -38.44 12.92
N GLU A 734 -16.01 -39.31 13.91
CA GLU A 734 -17.14 -40.23 13.93
C GLU A 734 -18.49 -39.50 13.87
N ALA A 735 -18.64 -38.42 14.63
CA ALA A 735 -19.86 -37.61 14.61
C ALA A 735 -20.13 -36.97 13.24
N LEU A 736 -19.09 -36.47 12.57
CA LEU A 736 -19.18 -35.90 11.22
C LEU A 736 -19.51 -36.91 10.14
N GLU A 737 -19.01 -38.14 10.29
CA GLU A 737 -19.31 -39.25 9.36
C GLU A 737 -20.73 -39.79 9.54
N GLN A 738 -21.20 -39.89 10.80
CA GLN A 738 -22.51 -40.45 11.11
C GLN A 738 -23.66 -39.45 10.99
N ASN A 739 -23.47 -38.22 11.48
CA ASN A 739 -24.50 -37.17 11.56
C ASN A 739 -23.93 -35.76 11.32
N PRO A 740 -23.48 -35.40 10.11
CA PRO A 740 -22.85 -34.10 9.83
C PRO A 740 -23.78 -32.91 10.11
N ASP A 741 -25.10 -33.06 9.86
CA ASP A 741 -26.07 -31.99 10.13
C ASP A 741 -26.21 -31.69 11.63
N GLN A 742 -26.12 -32.69 12.49
CA GLN A 742 -26.14 -32.47 13.94
C GLN A 742 -24.89 -31.78 14.43
N VAL A 743 -23.71 -32.08 13.84
CA VAL A 743 -22.47 -31.38 14.15
C VAL A 743 -22.59 -29.92 13.69
N LYS A 744 -23.03 -29.66 12.46
CA LYS A 744 -23.33 -28.31 11.95
C LYS A 744 -24.22 -27.54 12.93
N ASP A 745 -25.33 -28.14 13.33
CA ASP A 745 -26.29 -27.54 14.26
C ASP A 745 -25.69 -27.20 15.61
N ALA A 746 -24.78 -27.99 16.14
CA ALA A 746 -24.11 -27.75 17.41
C ALA A 746 -23.30 -26.45 17.40
N PHE A 747 -22.78 -26.05 16.25
CA PHE A 747 -22.05 -24.80 16.09
C PHE A 747 -22.95 -23.63 15.69
N THR A 748 -23.91 -23.85 14.77
CA THR A 748 -24.62 -22.78 14.04
C THR A 748 -25.98 -22.39 14.60
N LYS A 749 -26.63 -23.23 15.45
CA LYS A 749 -27.93 -22.92 16.06
C LYS A 749 -27.92 -21.58 16.78
N SER A 750 -28.99 -20.80 16.64
CA SER A 750 -29.20 -19.58 17.40
C SER A 750 -30.67 -19.43 17.80
N LYS A 751 -30.92 -19.01 19.04
CA LYS A 751 -32.27 -18.66 19.54
C LYS A 751 -32.86 -17.49 18.76
N GLU A 752 -32.03 -16.58 18.26
CA GLU A 752 -32.45 -15.45 17.42
C GLU A 752 -33.04 -15.92 16.08
N ASN A 753 -32.60 -17.10 15.62
CA ASN A 753 -33.11 -17.74 14.40
C ASN A 753 -34.20 -18.81 14.70
N GLY A 754 -34.79 -18.78 15.90
CA GLY A 754 -35.92 -19.66 16.27
C GLY A 754 -35.54 -21.02 16.84
N ALA A 755 -34.28 -21.32 17.11
CA ALA A 755 -33.84 -22.54 17.76
C ALA A 755 -34.19 -22.56 19.25
N ALA A 756 -34.38 -23.78 19.85
CA ALA A 756 -34.66 -23.94 21.26
C ALA A 756 -33.49 -23.55 22.16
N SER A 757 -32.23 -23.70 21.67
CA SER A 757 -30.99 -23.35 22.36
C SER A 757 -30.00 -22.74 21.40
N ASP A 758 -29.03 -21.99 21.95
CA ASP A 758 -27.88 -21.53 21.17
C ASP A 758 -26.86 -22.63 20.97
N GLY A 759 -26.24 -22.72 19.82
CA GLY A 759 -25.06 -23.50 19.57
C GLY A 759 -23.80 -22.82 20.15
N LEU A 760 -22.66 -23.48 20.00
CA LEU A 760 -21.40 -23.04 20.57
C LEU A 760 -21.02 -21.63 20.06
N MET A 761 -21.07 -21.40 18.74
CA MET A 761 -20.62 -20.16 18.18
C MET A 761 -21.57 -19.00 18.51
N ALA A 762 -22.90 -19.22 18.52
CA ALA A 762 -23.87 -18.20 18.93
C ALA A 762 -23.68 -17.81 20.41
N SER A 763 -23.37 -18.79 21.29
CA SER A 763 -23.08 -18.51 22.68
C SER A 763 -21.80 -17.67 22.88
N ILE A 764 -20.74 -17.97 22.14
CA ILE A 764 -19.48 -17.21 22.18
C ILE A 764 -19.69 -15.83 21.55
N GLN A 765 -20.44 -15.73 20.45
CA GLN A 765 -20.72 -14.45 19.78
C GLN A 765 -21.38 -13.44 20.74
N LYS A 766 -22.34 -13.86 21.54
CA LYS A 766 -22.97 -12.99 22.55
C LYS A 766 -21.97 -12.40 23.54
N VAL A 767 -20.91 -13.15 23.87
CA VAL A 767 -19.84 -12.67 24.74
C VAL A 767 -18.93 -11.71 23.97
N THR A 768 -18.51 -12.08 22.76
CA THR A 768 -17.64 -11.19 21.93
C THR A 768 -18.34 -9.89 21.62
N ASP A 769 -19.64 -9.91 21.29
CA ASP A 769 -20.42 -8.69 21.01
C ASP A 769 -20.54 -7.80 22.24
N ARG A 770 -20.76 -8.37 23.43
CA ARG A 770 -20.86 -7.61 24.68
C ARG A 770 -19.54 -6.93 25.07
N TYR A 771 -18.39 -7.59 24.87
CA TYR A 771 -17.10 -7.10 25.37
C TYR A 771 -16.22 -6.47 24.30
N ALA A 772 -16.37 -6.86 23.03
CA ALA A 772 -15.45 -6.49 21.96
C ALA A 772 -16.14 -6.05 20.64
N ALA A 773 -17.45 -5.67 20.67
CA ALA A 773 -18.13 -5.12 19.48
C ALA A 773 -17.42 -3.85 19.00
N THR A 774 -17.00 -3.83 17.73
CA THR A 774 -16.28 -2.71 17.10
C THR A 774 -17.20 -1.76 16.34
N THR A 775 -18.42 -2.19 16.02
CA THR A 775 -19.44 -1.47 15.24
C THR A 775 -20.73 -1.30 16.08
N GLY A 776 -21.70 -0.56 15.58
CA GLY A 776 -22.96 -0.29 16.26
C GLY A 776 -22.92 0.99 17.10
N ALA A 777 -24.09 1.38 17.62
CA ALA A 777 -24.26 2.58 18.46
C ALA A 777 -23.56 2.43 19.82
N THR A 778 -23.61 1.22 20.40
CA THR A 778 -22.90 0.86 21.63
C THR A 778 -21.74 -0.06 21.26
N LYS A 779 -20.54 0.27 21.68
CA LYS A 779 -19.35 -0.57 21.49
C LYS A 779 -19.24 -1.60 22.61
N GLY A 780 -18.41 -2.60 22.43
CA GLY A 780 -18.09 -3.55 23.49
C GLY A 780 -17.39 -2.89 24.68
N ILE A 781 -17.63 -3.41 25.88
CA ILE A 781 -17.15 -2.83 27.17
C ILE A 781 -15.64 -2.53 27.14
N LEU A 782 -14.82 -3.46 26.62
CA LEU A 782 -13.37 -3.26 26.54
C LEU A 782 -12.99 -2.24 25.46
N ILE A 783 -13.74 -2.19 24.37
CA ILE A 783 -13.55 -1.22 23.28
C ILE A 783 -13.86 0.21 23.75
N GLU A 784 -14.95 0.42 24.50
CA GLU A 784 -15.28 1.72 25.10
C GLU A 784 -14.25 2.15 26.14
N LYS A 785 -13.70 1.17 26.89
CA LYS A 785 -12.73 1.43 27.95
C LYS A 785 -11.35 1.80 27.42
N ALA A 786 -10.83 1.07 26.45
CA ALA A 786 -9.43 1.16 25.99
C ALA A 786 -9.24 1.54 24.51
N GLY A 787 -10.31 1.55 23.71
CA GLY A 787 -10.22 1.66 22.26
C GLY A 787 -9.75 0.36 21.59
N SER A 788 -9.70 0.34 20.26
CA SER A 788 -9.18 -0.77 19.47
C SER A 788 -8.76 -0.31 18.08
N LYS A 789 -7.73 -0.94 17.51
CA LYS A 789 -7.33 -0.75 16.09
C LYS A 789 -8.46 -1.09 15.10
N TYR A 790 -9.43 -1.89 15.53
CA TYR A 790 -10.58 -2.31 14.72
C TYR A 790 -11.79 -1.37 14.85
N SER A 791 -11.71 -0.34 15.71
CA SER A 791 -12.76 0.67 15.89
C SER A 791 -12.14 2.07 15.90
N PRO A 792 -11.96 2.73 14.72
CA PRO A 792 -11.27 4.02 14.63
C PRO A 792 -11.85 5.11 15.54
N SER A 793 -13.18 5.13 15.70
CA SER A 793 -13.84 6.10 16.59
C SER A 793 -13.47 5.87 18.07
N ALA A 794 -13.44 4.60 18.53
CA ALA A 794 -13.07 4.25 19.89
C ALA A 794 -11.55 4.39 20.14
N ALA A 795 -10.72 4.19 19.10
CA ALA A 795 -9.27 4.45 19.20
C ALA A 795 -8.97 5.92 19.51
N LEU A 796 -9.79 6.84 19.00
CA LEU A 796 -9.63 8.29 19.20
C LEU A 796 -10.37 8.83 20.43
N ASN A 797 -11.35 8.08 20.94
CA ASN A 797 -12.18 8.48 22.08
C ASN A 797 -12.55 7.25 22.91
N ASN A 798 -11.92 7.09 24.08
CA ASN A 798 -12.18 6.01 25.03
C ASN A 798 -11.87 6.46 26.46
N THR A 799 -12.39 5.73 27.43
CA THR A 799 -12.34 6.12 28.87
C THR A 799 -10.90 6.32 29.36
N LEU A 800 -9.97 5.40 29.04
CA LEU A 800 -8.58 5.52 29.50
C LEU A 800 -7.84 6.67 28.83
N LEU A 801 -8.12 6.93 27.55
CA LEU A 801 -7.56 8.06 26.82
C LEU A 801 -8.03 9.40 27.41
N GLU A 802 -9.29 9.52 27.82
CA GLU A 802 -9.80 10.71 28.50
C GLU A 802 -9.13 10.92 29.87
N GLN A 803 -8.94 9.84 30.64
CA GLN A 803 -8.20 9.91 31.91
C GLN A 803 -6.74 10.35 31.70
N MET A 804 -6.06 9.86 30.65
CA MET A 804 -4.72 10.30 30.29
C MET A 804 -4.68 11.79 29.92
N LYS A 805 -5.65 12.27 29.14
CA LYS A 805 -5.78 13.70 28.77
C LYS A 805 -6.01 14.58 30.02
N ASP A 806 -6.74 14.10 31.00
CA ASP A 806 -6.97 14.84 32.24
C ASP A 806 -5.71 14.90 33.12
N ILE A 807 -4.89 13.81 33.11
CA ILE A 807 -3.56 13.85 33.71
C ILE A 807 -2.66 14.84 32.98
N ASP A 808 -2.67 14.85 31.65
CA ASP A 808 -1.87 15.79 30.83
C ASP A 808 -2.20 17.25 31.20
N LYS A 809 -3.48 17.61 31.32
CA LYS A 809 -3.91 18.93 31.80
C LYS A 809 -3.41 19.27 33.23
N GLN A 810 -3.34 18.25 34.09
CA GLN A 810 -2.80 18.45 35.44
C GLN A 810 -1.28 18.65 35.40
N VAL A 811 -0.56 17.90 34.56
CA VAL A 811 0.89 18.10 34.33
C VAL A 811 1.16 19.52 33.87
N ASP A 812 0.45 20.00 32.83
CA ASP A 812 0.59 21.37 32.31
C ASP A 812 0.38 22.41 33.41
N LYS A 813 -0.65 22.24 34.25
CA LYS A 813 -0.94 23.14 35.36
C LYS A 813 0.16 23.16 36.43
N TRP A 814 0.75 22.00 36.74
CA TRP A 814 1.84 21.91 37.70
C TRP A 814 3.15 22.44 37.15
N GLN A 815 3.42 22.23 35.87
CA GLN A 815 4.56 22.80 35.13
C GLN A 815 4.49 24.33 35.10
N ALA A 816 3.32 24.90 34.78
CA ALA A 816 3.10 26.34 34.81
C ALA A 816 3.37 26.93 36.22
N LYS A 817 2.82 26.30 37.27
CA LYS A 817 3.08 26.72 38.65
C LYS A 817 4.56 26.61 39.05
N MET A 818 5.25 25.59 38.57
CA MET A 818 6.70 25.42 38.82
C MET A 818 7.48 26.53 38.12
N SER A 819 7.17 26.82 36.87
CA SER A 819 7.79 27.93 36.11
C SER A 819 7.58 29.26 36.80
N ASP A 820 6.35 29.59 37.22
CA ASP A 820 6.06 30.83 37.96
C ASP A 820 6.89 30.95 39.27
N LYS A 821 7.11 29.83 39.96
CA LYS A 821 7.94 29.80 41.18
C LYS A 821 9.42 29.97 40.88
N VAL A 822 9.92 29.32 39.86
CA VAL A 822 11.30 29.50 39.37
C VAL A 822 11.52 30.97 39.04
N ASP A 823 10.68 31.58 38.22
CA ASP A 823 10.79 33.00 37.82
C ASP A 823 10.73 33.92 39.01
N TYR A 824 9.81 33.65 39.96
CA TYR A 824 9.69 34.47 41.17
C TYR A 824 10.96 34.43 42.03
N TYR A 825 11.50 33.26 42.32
CA TYR A 825 12.70 33.13 43.16
C TYR A 825 13.97 33.55 42.43
N THR A 826 14.08 33.32 41.13
CA THR A 826 15.16 33.81 40.27
C THR A 826 15.23 35.35 40.39
N ASN A 827 14.08 36.03 40.21
CA ASN A 827 14.03 37.48 40.34
C ASN A 827 14.42 37.94 41.76
N LYS A 828 13.97 37.24 42.81
CA LYS A 828 14.34 37.56 44.19
C LYS A 828 15.83 37.39 44.48
N PHE A 829 16.43 36.29 44.05
CA PHE A 829 17.86 36.02 44.24
C PHE A 829 18.72 36.98 43.43
N THR A 830 18.29 37.32 42.20
CA THR A 830 18.96 38.34 41.37
C THR A 830 18.97 39.71 42.09
N GLN A 831 17.83 40.11 42.69
CA GLN A 831 17.78 41.36 43.49
C GLN A 831 18.66 41.28 44.74
N LEU A 832 18.73 40.13 45.40
CA LEU A 832 19.59 39.92 46.55
C LEU A 832 21.08 40.02 46.16
N GLU A 833 21.48 39.36 45.08
CA GLU A 833 22.85 39.44 44.53
C GLU A 833 23.26 40.90 44.19
N MET A 834 22.35 41.65 43.55
CA MET A 834 22.60 43.08 43.29
C MET A 834 22.79 43.88 44.57
N LEU A 835 21.97 43.63 45.62
CA LEU A 835 22.07 44.29 46.89
C LEU A 835 23.42 43.98 47.60
N ILE A 836 23.80 42.68 47.61
CA ILE A 836 25.07 42.23 48.19
C ILE A 836 26.26 42.80 47.42
N ALA A 837 26.21 42.85 46.10
CA ALA A 837 27.22 43.47 45.26
C ALA A 837 27.37 44.98 45.61
N GLN A 838 26.24 45.66 45.80
CA GLN A 838 26.23 47.09 46.23
C GLN A 838 26.81 47.29 47.65
N MET A 839 26.45 46.42 48.58
CA MET A 839 27.03 46.43 49.93
C MET A 839 28.54 46.15 49.93
N ASN A 840 28.98 45.16 49.16
CA ASN A 840 30.42 44.86 49.04
C ASN A 840 31.19 46.00 48.39
N SER A 841 30.62 46.70 47.44
CA SER A 841 31.20 47.92 46.82
C SER A 841 31.28 49.05 47.83
N GLN A 842 30.23 49.26 48.66
CA GLN A 842 30.22 50.26 49.71
C GLN A 842 31.24 49.91 50.80
N SER A 843 31.33 48.64 51.22
CA SER A 843 32.31 48.17 52.19
C SER A 843 33.74 48.37 51.71
N SER A 844 34.00 48.00 50.44
CA SER A 844 35.32 48.18 49.81
C SER A 844 35.67 49.70 49.72
N SER A 845 34.69 50.54 49.43
CA SER A 845 34.87 51.99 49.40
C SER A 845 35.18 52.53 50.80
N LEU A 846 34.48 52.03 51.88
CA LEU A 846 34.72 52.39 53.29
C LEU A 846 36.09 51.89 53.74
N ALA A 847 36.47 50.69 53.41
CA ALA A 847 37.79 50.12 53.69
C ALA A 847 38.93 50.89 52.99
N GLY A 848 38.70 51.37 51.79
CA GLY A 848 39.61 52.23 51.03
C GLY A 848 39.75 53.64 51.71
N MET A 849 38.66 54.15 52.29
CA MET A 849 38.71 55.43 53.08
C MET A 849 39.36 55.29 54.46
N MET A 850 39.25 54.09 55.09
CA MET A 850 39.86 53.88 56.44
C MET A 850 41.32 53.35 56.33
N GLY A 851 41.78 52.89 55.20
CA GLY A 851 43.18 52.40 54.98
C GLY A 851 44.19 53.48 54.53
N GLY A 852 43.79 54.71 54.50
CA GLY A 852 44.56 55.90 54.07
C GLY A 852 45.07 56.78 55.17
N TYR A 853 45.34 56.20 56.37
CA TYR A 853 46.09 56.93 57.41
C TYR A 853 47.33 56.10 57.83
#